data_b20b4ff4658a14e5a74ee81fd4662ae3
#
_entry.id   b20b4ff4658a14e5a74ee81fd4662ae3
#
_cell.length_a   1.000
_cell.length_b   1.000
_cell.length_c   1.000
_cell.angle_alpha   90.00
_cell.angle_beta   90.00
_cell.angle_gamma   90.00
#
_symmetry.space_group_name_H-M   'P 1'
#
loop_
_entity.id
_entity.type
_entity.pdbx_description
1 polymer ?
#
loop_
_entity_poly.entity_id
_entity_poly.type
_entity_poly.pdbx_seq_one_letter_code
_entity_poly.pdbx_strand_id
1 'polypeptide(L)'
;MAFVPVTGAIAGATAAAAYVDAKFHITKDIRGIRGQKAAARALEKNSQGKGQSLWYQFETQVRRLPSTEECIWSRTGCYTWAETYANACRYGQYLHQNGVVPGQLFAMYMMNRPEFLFTHLGGWSIGSAPAWINYNLAGDALVHCLKVSEAKVLIVDEDQECRQRIEDVRERLEGELGMTILVLDNALKGEISRTEPKRPEDELRVGMKGKFPLFLFYTSGTTGHPKACPFETQRAAGLTGRVGAMGLKPGPNGDRWYVCMPLYHGTGGTTALVCMVTGLTCCIGTKFSTSKFWSDVRDSRSTAMVYVGETARYLLNAPPSDLDRKHNIRAMFGNGLRPDVWQRFVDRFGIEVVGEFFNSTEGVMALFNGSRGPFTATSVGHQGFIDRWRFHNTYVPVEIDFATGDLVRDPKTGFCKRKSYKDGGEILVQMPSESAFVGYWNNPDATEKRFERNVFKKGDLWYRTGDALRRDADGRWFFMDRLGDTFRWKSENVSTAEVSEALGSFPGIQEANVYGVEVPGHDGRAGCAALYIDPAHRDSFDFNALLAHVKAKLPKYAVPVFLRVQKQQTTMHNNKQNKVPLRNDGIDLRKLMERADKEAKEQGKEEAEYDTMYWNPAALGAGKGKTDGDSYVVYTMADWDLLKGSKDVEGGAKL
;
A
#
# COMPACT_ATOMS: atom_id res chain seq x y z
N MET A 1 22.49 50.66 -31.44
CA MET A 1 21.84 50.80 -30.11
C MET A 1 20.46 50.12 -29.95
N ALA A 2 19.95 49.38 -30.92
CA ALA A 2 18.63 48.73 -30.85
C ALA A 2 18.64 47.30 -30.24
N PHE A 3 19.80 46.69 -30.08
CA PHE A 3 19.90 45.30 -29.52
C PHE A 3 19.74 45.20 -28.02
N VAL A 4 20.11 46.23 -27.26
CA VAL A 4 20.05 46.23 -25.78
C VAL A 4 18.60 46.20 -25.23
N PRO A 5 17.61 46.91 -25.77
CA PRO A 5 16.25 46.84 -25.25
C PRO A 5 15.53 45.52 -25.57
N VAL A 6 15.84 44.87 -26.69
CA VAL A 6 15.24 43.57 -27.08
C VAL A 6 15.76 42.44 -26.23
N THR A 7 17.06 42.39 -25.96
CA THR A 7 17.67 41.40 -25.07
C THR A 7 17.21 41.57 -23.61
N GLY A 8 17.04 42.82 -23.16
CA GLY A 8 16.47 43.10 -21.83
C GLY A 8 15.00 42.67 -21.69
N ALA A 9 14.18 42.91 -22.74
CA ALA A 9 12.80 42.47 -22.75
C ALA A 9 12.66 40.94 -22.81
N ILE A 10 13.50 40.26 -23.60
CA ILE A 10 13.54 38.78 -23.64
C ILE A 10 13.98 38.20 -22.28
N ALA A 11 15.03 38.76 -21.68
CA ALA A 11 15.50 38.32 -20.34
C ALA A 11 14.42 38.53 -19.26
N GLY A 12 13.74 39.69 -19.30
CA GLY A 12 12.62 39.98 -18.41
C GLY A 12 11.43 39.03 -18.59
N ALA A 13 11.03 38.73 -19.82
CA ALA A 13 9.98 37.78 -20.14
C ALA A 13 10.35 36.34 -19.73
N THR A 14 11.61 35.94 -19.94
CA THR A 14 12.11 34.62 -19.53
C THR A 14 12.10 34.48 -17.99
N ALA A 15 12.55 35.52 -17.27
CA ALA A 15 12.55 35.54 -15.80
C ALA A 15 11.11 35.51 -15.26
N ALA A 16 10.19 36.26 -15.85
CA ALA A 16 8.77 36.23 -15.48
C ALA A 16 8.14 34.85 -15.74
N ALA A 17 8.41 34.25 -16.90
CA ALA A 17 7.94 32.90 -17.20
C ALA A 17 8.50 31.85 -16.23
N ALA A 18 9.78 31.92 -15.89
CA ALA A 18 10.41 31.06 -14.89
C ALA A 18 9.81 31.24 -13.51
N TYR A 19 9.55 32.48 -13.10
CA TYR A 19 8.89 32.77 -11.82
C TYR A 19 7.45 32.20 -11.78
N VAL A 20 6.67 32.40 -12.84
CA VAL A 20 5.32 31.84 -12.96
C VAL A 20 5.35 30.33 -12.91
N ASP A 21 6.27 29.68 -13.63
CA ASP A 21 6.40 28.22 -13.61
C ASP A 21 6.86 27.71 -12.24
N ALA A 22 7.80 28.37 -11.59
CA ALA A 22 8.25 28.03 -10.24
C ALA A 22 7.11 28.11 -9.21
N LYS A 23 6.21 29.12 -9.34
CA LYS A 23 5.08 29.33 -8.43
C LYS A 23 3.89 28.41 -8.72
N PHE A 24 3.60 28.14 -9.98
CA PHE A 24 2.38 27.45 -10.43
C PHE A 24 2.63 26.02 -10.93
N HIS A 25 3.87 25.60 -11.11
CA HIS A 25 4.30 24.26 -11.54
C HIS A 25 3.64 23.80 -12.85
N ILE A 26 3.43 24.73 -13.79
CA ILE A 26 2.73 24.51 -15.07
C ILE A 26 3.49 23.49 -15.94
N THR A 27 4.81 23.67 -16.07
CA THR A 27 5.67 22.78 -16.87
C THR A 27 5.63 21.34 -16.35
N LYS A 28 5.59 21.17 -15.02
CA LYS A 28 5.44 19.86 -14.40
C LYS A 28 4.15 19.17 -14.83
N ASP A 29 3.01 19.85 -14.73
CA ASP A 29 1.71 19.30 -15.12
C ASP A 29 1.66 18.97 -16.61
N ILE A 30 2.16 19.84 -17.46
CA ILE A 30 2.25 19.60 -18.92
C ILE A 30 3.11 18.36 -19.22
N ARG A 31 4.25 18.20 -18.56
CA ARG A 31 5.10 17.01 -18.72
C ARG A 31 4.37 15.74 -18.29
N GLY A 32 3.65 15.78 -17.17
CA GLY A 32 2.83 14.66 -16.68
C GLY A 32 1.75 14.27 -17.70
N ILE A 33 0.99 15.24 -18.21
CA ILE A 33 -0.07 15.02 -19.20
C ILE A 33 0.50 14.47 -20.52
N ARG A 34 1.62 15.03 -21.02
CA ARG A 34 2.29 14.54 -22.23
C ARG A 34 2.82 13.12 -22.04
N GLY A 35 3.42 12.82 -20.88
CA GLY A 35 3.92 11.49 -20.55
C GLY A 35 2.80 10.44 -20.53
N GLN A 36 1.67 10.75 -19.90
CA GLN A 36 0.50 9.85 -19.88
C GLN A 36 -0.07 9.62 -21.30
N LYS A 37 -0.20 10.67 -22.11
CA LYS A 37 -0.67 10.55 -23.50
C LYS A 37 0.31 9.75 -24.37
N ALA A 38 1.61 9.94 -24.19
CA ALA A 38 2.62 9.17 -24.92
C ALA A 38 2.58 7.68 -24.54
N ALA A 39 2.46 7.37 -23.25
CA ALA A 39 2.33 5.99 -22.77
C ALA A 39 1.04 5.32 -23.30
N ALA A 40 -0.09 6.01 -23.28
CA ALA A 40 -1.35 5.50 -23.83
C ALA A 40 -1.24 5.22 -25.34
N ARG A 41 -0.65 6.13 -26.12
CA ARG A 41 -0.41 5.93 -27.56
C ARG A 41 0.53 4.76 -27.84
N ALA A 42 1.57 4.58 -27.03
CA ALA A 42 2.49 3.44 -27.17
C ALA A 42 1.77 2.11 -26.92
N LEU A 43 0.91 2.04 -25.90
CA LEU A 43 0.07 0.87 -25.63
C LEU A 43 -0.84 0.56 -26.81
N GLU A 44 -1.54 1.57 -27.31
CA GLU A 44 -2.45 1.43 -28.44
C GLU A 44 -1.72 0.98 -29.72
N LYS A 45 -0.60 1.62 -30.06
CA LYS A 45 0.21 1.27 -31.24
C LYS A 45 0.70 -0.19 -31.19
N ASN A 46 1.17 -0.65 -30.04
CA ASN A 46 1.70 -2.01 -29.92
C ASN A 46 0.62 -3.10 -29.93
N SER A 47 -0.62 -2.72 -29.62
CA SER A 47 -1.77 -3.63 -29.55
C SER A 47 -2.69 -3.60 -30.79
N GLN A 48 -2.39 -2.77 -31.80
CA GLN A 48 -3.25 -2.62 -32.97
C GLN A 48 -3.54 -3.95 -33.67
N GLY A 49 -4.83 -4.35 -33.67
CA GLY A 49 -5.32 -5.58 -34.31
C GLY A 49 -4.96 -6.89 -33.61
N LYS A 50 -4.24 -6.86 -32.49
CA LYS A 50 -3.67 -8.04 -31.81
C LYS A 50 -4.17 -8.30 -30.40
N GLY A 51 -5.14 -7.52 -29.92
CA GLY A 51 -5.61 -7.55 -28.54
C GLY A 51 -4.81 -6.62 -27.58
N GLN A 52 -5.43 -6.26 -26.46
CA GLN A 52 -4.87 -5.32 -25.49
C GLN A 52 -4.04 -6.02 -24.41
N SER A 53 -2.96 -6.71 -24.80
CA SER A 53 -2.04 -7.37 -23.88
C SER A 53 -0.75 -6.57 -23.69
N LEU A 54 -0.27 -6.45 -22.44
CA LEU A 54 1.06 -5.89 -22.16
C LEU A 54 2.21 -6.79 -22.62
N TRP A 55 1.92 -8.00 -23.05
CA TRP A 55 2.89 -8.86 -23.72
C TRP A 55 3.63 -8.16 -24.84
N TYR A 56 2.91 -7.39 -25.69
CA TYR A 56 3.52 -6.64 -26.80
C TYR A 56 4.45 -5.51 -26.35
N GLN A 57 4.18 -4.92 -25.17
CA GLN A 57 5.09 -3.93 -24.57
C GLN A 57 6.38 -4.61 -24.11
N PHE A 58 6.26 -5.77 -23.47
CA PHE A 58 7.41 -6.57 -23.05
C PHE A 58 8.24 -7.01 -24.28
N GLU A 59 7.60 -7.59 -25.32
CA GLU A 59 8.28 -7.94 -26.57
C GLU A 59 9.00 -6.75 -27.23
N THR A 60 8.44 -5.55 -27.13
CA THR A 60 9.06 -4.33 -27.64
C THR A 60 10.39 -4.04 -26.92
N GLN A 61 10.44 -4.27 -25.60
CA GLN A 61 11.70 -4.10 -24.86
C GLN A 61 12.70 -5.21 -25.20
N VAL A 62 12.27 -6.47 -25.31
CA VAL A 62 13.12 -7.58 -25.72
C VAL A 62 13.80 -7.32 -27.07
N ARG A 63 13.05 -6.76 -28.05
CA ARG A 63 13.62 -6.44 -29.38
C ARG A 63 14.54 -5.21 -29.35
N ARG A 64 14.31 -4.27 -28.43
CA ARG A 64 15.05 -3.00 -28.34
C ARG A 64 16.37 -3.14 -27.58
N LEU A 65 16.42 -4.03 -26.59
CA LEU A 65 17.56 -4.19 -25.70
C LEU A 65 18.52 -5.27 -26.19
N PRO A 66 19.83 -5.17 -25.88
CA PRO A 66 20.77 -6.25 -26.16
C PRO A 66 20.29 -7.56 -25.52
N SER A 67 20.38 -8.66 -26.25
CA SER A 67 19.94 -9.99 -25.77
C SER A 67 20.68 -10.44 -24.50
N THR A 68 21.91 -9.96 -24.31
CA THR A 68 22.77 -10.22 -23.16
C THR A 68 22.59 -9.27 -21.99
N GLU A 69 21.78 -8.20 -22.15
CA GLU A 69 21.51 -7.27 -21.05
C GLU A 69 20.70 -7.97 -19.97
N GLU A 70 21.04 -7.74 -18.70
CA GLU A 70 20.35 -8.34 -17.57
C GLU A 70 18.95 -7.73 -17.42
N CYS A 71 17.93 -8.59 -17.38
CA CYS A 71 16.53 -8.24 -17.18
C CYS A 71 16.09 -8.44 -15.73
N ILE A 72 16.47 -9.58 -15.15
CA ILE A 72 16.12 -9.96 -13.78
C ILE A 72 17.39 -10.33 -13.02
N TRP A 73 17.54 -9.75 -11.85
CA TRP A 73 18.52 -10.17 -10.84
C TRP A 73 17.79 -10.75 -9.63
N SER A 74 18.29 -11.88 -9.10
CA SER A 74 17.87 -12.40 -7.79
C SER A 74 18.99 -13.24 -7.18
N ARG A 75 18.86 -13.58 -5.89
CA ARG A 75 19.82 -14.51 -5.22
C ARG A 75 19.75 -15.93 -5.77
N THR A 76 18.64 -16.30 -6.43
CA THR A 76 18.43 -17.64 -6.99
C THR A 76 18.78 -17.74 -8.47
N GLY A 77 19.04 -16.64 -9.14
CA GLY A 77 19.43 -16.61 -10.55
C GLY A 77 19.30 -15.22 -11.16
N CYS A 78 20.15 -14.99 -12.17
CA CYS A 78 20.13 -13.79 -12.99
C CYS A 78 19.75 -14.20 -14.42
N TYR A 79 18.91 -13.40 -15.06
CA TYR A 79 18.39 -13.69 -16.39
C TYR A 79 18.49 -12.47 -17.29
N THR A 80 18.96 -12.68 -18.49
CA THR A 80 18.98 -11.67 -19.56
C THR A 80 17.58 -11.45 -20.13
N TRP A 81 17.41 -10.41 -20.97
CA TRP A 81 16.15 -10.17 -21.68
C TRP A 81 15.79 -11.34 -22.60
N ALA A 82 16.77 -11.96 -23.27
CA ALA A 82 16.54 -13.14 -24.11
C ALA A 82 16.09 -14.35 -23.30
N GLU A 83 16.75 -14.63 -22.17
CA GLU A 83 16.39 -15.76 -21.30
C GLU A 83 15.03 -15.54 -20.63
N THR A 84 14.73 -14.32 -20.19
CA THR A 84 13.43 -13.95 -19.62
C THR A 84 12.32 -14.16 -20.65
N TYR A 85 12.54 -13.75 -21.90
CA TYR A 85 11.59 -13.96 -22.98
C TYR A 85 11.38 -15.44 -23.28
N ALA A 86 12.47 -16.20 -23.40
CA ALA A 86 12.40 -17.64 -23.64
C ALA A 86 11.64 -18.38 -22.52
N ASN A 87 11.91 -18.03 -21.26
CA ASN A 87 11.19 -18.59 -20.12
C ASN A 87 9.70 -18.20 -20.14
N ALA A 88 9.38 -16.94 -20.42
CA ALA A 88 7.99 -16.50 -20.54
C ALA A 88 7.22 -17.31 -21.63
N CYS A 89 7.86 -17.59 -22.78
CA CYS A 89 7.28 -18.41 -23.81
C CYS A 89 7.07 -19.86 -23.36
N ARG A 90 8.05 -20.47 -22.68
CA ARG A 90 7.95 -21.83 -22.13
C ARG A 90 6.81 -21.96 -21.13
N TYR A 91 6.76 -21.04 -20.16
CA TYR A 91 5.70 -21.00 -19.15
C TYR A 91 4.33 -20.79 -19.80
N GLY A 92 4.22 -19.92 -20.80
CA GLY A 92 2.97 -19.70 -21.55
C GLY A 92 2.47 -20.97 -22.23
N GLN A 93 3.35 -21.69 -22.93
CA GLN A 93 3.01 -22.96 -23.56
C GLN A 93 2.60 -24.01 -22.54
N TYR A 94 3.35 -24.12 -21.44
CA TYR A 94 3.06 -25.07 -20.37
C TYR A 94 1.70 -24.78 -19.73
N LEU A 95 1.40 -23.53 -19.40
CA LEU A 95 0.11 -23.11 -18.87
C LEU A 95 -1.03 -23.47 -19.82
N HIS A 96 -0.85 -23.22 -21.13
CA HIS A 96 -1.85 -23.51 -22.15
C HIS A 96 -2.11 -25.02 -22.28
N GLN A 97 -1.06 -25.84 -22.29
CA GLN A 97 -1.15 -27.31 -22.33
C GLN A 97 -1.82 -27.89 -21.08
N ASN A 98 -1.73 -27.21 -19.94
CA ASN A 98 -2.31 -27.62 -18.66
C ASN A 98 -3.66 -26.92 -18.33
N GLY A 99 -4.39 -26.48 -19.36
CA GLY A 99 -5.78 -26.06 -19.24
C GLY A 99 -5.98 -24.56 -18.96
N VAL A 100 -4.94 -23.73 -19.01
CA VAL A 100 -5.12 -22.26 -19.00
C VAL A 100 -5.51 -21.80 -20.40
N VAL A 101 -6.73 -21.29 -20.54
CA VAL A 101 -7.28 -20.88 -21.83
C VAL A 101 -7.31 -19.34 -21.97
N PRO A 102 -7.21 -18.81 -23.21
CA PRO A 102 -7.35 -17.38 -23.46
C PRO A 102 -8.64 -16.80 -22.89
N GLY A 103 -8.57 -15.61 -22.32
CA GLY A 103 -9.73 -14.91 -21.74
C GLY A 103 -10.17 -15.42 -20.38
N GLN A 104 -9.45 -16.37 -19.78
CA GLN A 104 -9.70 -16.87 -18.42
C GLN A 104 -8.55 -16.51 -17.47
N LEU A 105 -8.83 -16.58 -16.17
CA LEU A 105 -7.83 -16.38 -15.13
C LEU A 105 -7.22 -17.72 -14.71
N PHE A 106 -5.96 -17.69 -14.29
CA PHE A 106 -5.31 -18.72 -13.49
C PHE A 106 -4.82 -18.14 -12.18
N ALA A 107 -4.60 -18.96 -11.17
CA ALA A 107 -4.18 -18.47 -9.85
C ALA A 107 -2.68 -18.69 -9.61
N MET A 108 -2.05 -17.74 -8.94
CA MET A 108 -0.64 -17.82 -8.52
C MET A 108 -0.56 -17.65 -7.01
N TYR A 109 -0.09 -18.68 -6.32
CA TYR A 109 0.19 -18.70 -4.89
C TYR A 109 1.69 -18.85 -4.68
N MET A 110 2.45 -17.76 -4.93
CA MET A 110 3.89 -17.79 -5.10
C MET A 110 4.59 -16.68 -4.31
N MET A 111 5.77 -16.99 -3.81
CA MET A 111 6.70 -16.04 -3.21
C MET A 111 7.44 -15.21 -4.26
N ASN A 112 8.28 -14.26 -3.80
CA ASN A 112 9.11 -13.45 -4.68
C ASN A 112 10.26 -14.29 -5.26
N ARG A 113 10.19 -14.52 -6.55
CA ARG A 113 11.23 -15.24 -7.34
C ARG A 113 11.09 -14.91 -8.83
N PRO A 114 12.11 -15.17 -9.66
CA PRO A 114 12.03 -14.94 -11.12
C PRO A 114 10.86 -15.66 -11.79
N GLU A 115 10.54 -16.86 -11.33
CA GLU A 115 9.45 -17.68 -11.86
C GLU A 115 8.08 -17.03 -11.70
N PHE A 116 7.90 -16.15 -10.72
CA PHE A 116 6.68 -15.34 -10.61
C PHE A 116 6.48 -14.50 -11.88
N LEU A 117 7.56 -13.84 -12.36
CA LEU A 117 7.49 -13.04 -13.59
C LEU A 117 7.37 -13.91 -14.83
N PHE A 118 8.06 -15.05 -14.90
CA PHE A 118 7.93 -15.99 -16.04
C PHE A 118 6.50 -16.50 -16.17
N THR A 119 5.89 -16.92 -15.07
CA THR A 119 4.51 -17.39 -15.01
C THR A 119 3.52 -16.28 -15.41
N HIS A 120 3.72 -15.08 -14.89
CA HIS A 120 2.87 -13.92 -15.20
C HIS A 120 2.95 -13.54 -16.68
N LEU A 121 4.17 -13.35 -17.21
CA LEU A 121 4.41 -13.02 -18.62
C LEU A 121 3.96 -14.14 -19.54
N GLY A 122 4.12 -15.41 -19.11
CA GLY A 122 3.61 -16.58 -19.79
C GLY A 122 2.08 -16.54 -19.94
N GLY A 123 1.36 -16.20 -18.87
CA GLY A 123 -0.09 -15.98 -18.93
C GLY A 123 -0.47 -14.89 -19.94
N TRP A 124 0.22 -13.75 -19.92
CA TRP A 124 -0.02 -12.69 -20.90
C TRP A 124 0.27 -13.13 -22.34
N SER A 125 1.27 -14.00 -22.55
CA SER A 125 1.65 -14.49 -23.87
C SER A 125 0.56 -15.33 -24.54
N ILE A 126 -0.30 -15.97 -23.74
CA ILE A 126 -1.41 -16.80 -24.21
C ILE A 126 -2.79 -16.14 -24.04
N GLY A 127 -2.85 -14.83 -23.72
CA GLY A 127 -4.12 -14.11 -23.56
C GLY A 127 -4.89 -14.44 -22.28
N SER A 128 -4.20 -14.88 -21.24
CA SER A 128 -4.70 -15.14 -19.90
C SER A 128 -4.10 -14.14 -18.90
N ALA A 129 -4.65 -14.08 -17.69
CA ALA A 129 -4.15 -13.22 -16.62
C ALA A 129 -4.16 -13.93 -15.26
N PRO A 130 -3.16 -13.68 -14.40
CA PRO A 130 -3.11 -14.31 -13.08
C PRO A 130 -3.98 -13.61 -12.05
N ALA A 131 -4.55 -14.40 -11.14
CA ALA A 131 -5.01 -13.95 -9.84
C ALA A 131 -3.86 -14.09 -8.85
N TRP A 132 -3.36 -12.99 -8.29
CA TRP A 132 -2.25 -12.97 -7.36
C TRP A 132 -2.73 -13.24 -5.95
N ILE A 133 -2.61 -14.48 -5.52
CA ILE A 133 -3.05 -14.90 -4.19
C ILE A 133 -1.93 -14.62 -3.18
N ASN A 134 -2.27 -14.01 -2.06
CA ASN A 134 -1.34 -13.83 -0.94
C ASN A 134 -0.91 -15.20 -0.39
N TYR A 135 0.35 -15.55 -0.52
CA TYR A 135 0.92 -16.84 -0.10
C TYR A 135 0.90 -17.07 1.42
N ASN A 136 0.50 -16.08 2.22
CA ASN A 136 0.30 -16.23 3.67
C ASN A 136 -1.15 -16.57 4.05
N LEU A 137 -2.09 -16.57 3.09
CA LEU A 137 -3.46 -17.00 3.35
C LEU A 137 -3.52 -18.52 3.54
N ALA A 138 -4.39 -18.95 4.44
CA ALA A 138 -4.67 -20.36 4.70
C ALA A 138 -6.18 -20.56 4.89
N GLY A 139 -6.63 -21.82 4.90
CA GLY A 139 -8.01 -22.19 5.22
C GLY A 139 -9.07 -21.46 4.38
N ASP A 140 -10.14 -21.02 5.03
CA ASP A 140 -11.29 -20.41 4.36
C ASP A 140 -10.97 -19.13 3.57
N ALA A 141 -10.02 -18.32 4.05
CA ALA A 141 -9.63 -17.09 3.36
C ALA A 141 -8.91 -17.40 2.03
N LEU A 142 -8.08 -18.44 2.00
CA LEU A 142 -7.42 -18.93 0.80
C LEU A 142 -8.44 -19.48 -0.21
N VAL A 143 -9.31 -20.39 0.26
CA VAL A 143 -10.36 -20.99 -0.59
C VAL A 143 -11.30 -19.93 -1.15
N HIS A 144 -11.67 -18.93 -0.33
CA HIS A 144 -12.48 -17.81 -0.79
C HIS A 144 -11.82 -17.03 -1.93
N CYS A 145 -10.54 -16.66 -1.80
CA CYS A 145 -9.83 -15.93 -2.85
C CYS A 145 -9.74 -16.73 -4.16
N LEU A 146 -9.47 -18.04 -4.07
CA LEU A 146 -9.43 -18.94 -5.22
C LEU A 146 -10.81 -19.09 -5.87
N LYS A 147 -11.86 -19.27 -5.07
CA LYS A 147 -13.24 -19.35 -5.56
C LYS A 147 -13.67 -18.10 -6.31
N VAL A 148 -13.39 -16.91 -5.73
CA VAL A 148 -13.75 -15.62 -6.36
C VAL A 148 -13.01 -15.41 -7.68
N SER A 149 -11.77 -15.91 -7.82
CA SER A 149 -11.02 -15.79 -9.08
C SER A 149 -11.62 -16.59 -10.22
N GLU A 150 -12.39 -17.66 -9.94
CA GLU A 150 -12.89 -18.64 -10.91
C GLU A 150 -11.77 -19.37 -11.70
N ALA A 151 -10.53 -19.24 -11.23
CA ALA A 151 -9.38 -19.90 -11.84
C ALA A 151 -9.53 -21.43 -11.74
N LYS A 152 -9.15 -22.14 -12.80
CA LYS A 152 -9.15 -23.62 -12.84
C LYS A 152 -7.76 -24.22 -12.68
N VAL A 153 -6.73 -23.41 -12.83
CA VAL A 153 -5.33 -23.81 -12.64
C VAL A 153 -4.70 -22.95 -11.55
N LEU A 154 -4.06 -23.59 -10.59
CA LEU A 154 -3.34 -22.96 -9.48
C LEU A 154 -1.85 -23.31 -9.56
N ILE A 155 -1.01 -22.30 -9.70
CA ILE A 155 0.44 -22.45 -9.60
C ILE A 155 0.86 -22.18 -8.16
N VAL A 156 1.50 -23.16 -7.54
CA VAL A 156 1.92 -23.13 -6.12
C VAL A 156 3.43 -23.07 -6.03
N ASP A 157 3.93 -22.23 -5.12
CA ASP A 157 5.35 -22.18 -4.79
C ASP A 157 5.87 -23.50 -4.19
N GLU A 158 7.14 -23.84 -4.46
CA GLU A 158 7.81 -24.99 -3.86
C GLU A 158 8.08 -24.89 -2.37
N ASP A 159 7.92 -23.67 -1.80
CA ASP A 159 8.11 -23.43 -0.37
C ASP A 159 7.25 -24.37 0.48
N GLN A 160 7.84 -24.92 1.55
CA GLN A 160 7.19 -25.95 2.37
C GLN A 160 5.90 -25.43 3.04
N GLU A 161 5.89 -24.20 3.54
CA GLU A 161 4.70 -23.63 4.17
C GLU A 161 3.60 -23.37 3.15
N CYS A 162 3.97 -22.89 1.95
CA CYS A 162 3.02 -22.71 0.85
C CYS A 162 2.36 -24.03 0.46
N ARG A 163 3.16 -25.09 0.30
CA ARG A 163 2.67 -26.43 -0.03
C ARG A 163 1.75 -26.98 1.06
N GLN A 164 2.13 -26.86 2.33
CA GLN A 164 1.32 -27.35 3.45
C GLN A 164 -0.05 -26.66 3.51
N ARG A 165 -0.09 -25.32 3.38
CA ARG A 165 -1.36 -24.56 3.36
C ARG A 165 -2.29 -24.97 2.22
N ILE A 166 -1.74 -25.35 1.07
CA ILE A 166 -2.52 -25.88 -0.05
C ILE A 166 -2.99 -27.30 0.23
N GLU A 167 -2.13 -28.15 0.80
CA GLU A 167 -2.48 -29.54 1.15
C GLU A 167 -3.63 -29.59 2.16
N ASP A 168 -3.62 -28.70 3.15
CA ASP A 168 -4.67 -28.58 4.18
C ASP A 168 -6.08 -28.30 3.60
N VAL A 169 -6.16 -27.78 2.37
CA VAL A 169 -7.42 -27.44 1.70
C VAL A 169 -7.58 -28.13 0.33
N ARG A 170 -6.68 -29.06 -0.02
CA ARG A 170 -6.60 -29.72 -1.34
C ARG A 170 -7.93 -30.32 -1.79
N GLU A 171 -8.58 -31.08 -0.90
CA GLU A 171 -9.86 -31.73 -1.21
C GLU A 171 -10.93 -30.72 -1.66
N ARG A 172 -10.97 -29.56 -1.02
CA ARG A 172 -11.89 -28.49 -1.41
C ARG A 172 -11.51 -27.85 -2.75
N LEU A 173 -10.20 -27.67 -3.00
CA LEU A 173 -9.74 -27.07 -4.24
C LEU A 173 -9.98 -27.98 -5.44
N GLU A 174 -9.64 -29.25 -5.33
CA GLU A 174 -9.82 -30.25 -6.41
C GLU A 174 -11.29 -30.68 -6.52
N GLY A 175 -11.96 -31.02 -5.40
CA GLY A 175 -13.32 -31.55 -5.37
C GLY A 175 -14.39 -30.48 -5.58
N GLU A 176 -14.38 -29.39 -4.77
CA GLU A 176 -15.44 -28.37 -4.86
C GLU A 176 -15.22 -27.37 -5.98
N LEU A 177 -13.94 -26.92 -6.18
CA LEU A 177 -13.63 -25.89 -7.17
C LEU A 177 -13.17 -26.46 -8.52
N GLY A 178 -12.85 -27.74 -8.58
CA GLY A 178 -12.38 -28.43 -9.79
C GLY A 178 -11.05 -27.84 -10.29
N MET A 179 -10.13 -27.51 -9.37
CA MET A 179 -8.85 -26.90 -9.72
C MET A 179 -7.78 -27.96 -10.00
N THR A 180 -6.95 -27.70 -11.00
CA THR A 180 -5.68 -28.38 -11.20
C THR A 180 -4.58 -27.65 -10.45
N ILE A 181 -3.88 -28.36 -9.56
CA ILE A 181 -2.83 -27.78 -8.70
C ILE A 181 -1.46 -28.18 -9.28
N LEU A 182 -0.65 -27.20 -9.63
CA LEU A 182 0.69 -27.39 -10.19
C LEU A 182 1.72 -26.79 -9.22
N VAL A 183 2.46 -27.66 -8.54
CA VAL A 183 3.54 -27.24 -7.64
C VAL A 183 4.79 -26.99 -8.46
N LEU A 184 5.29 -25.75 -8.45
CA LEU A 184 6.45 -25.33 -9.22
C LEU A 184 7.75 -25.72 -8.51
N ASP A 185 7.97 -27.02 -8.33
CA ASP A 185 9.18 -27.60 -7.78
C ASP A 185 10.27 -27.79 -8.85
N ASN A 186 11.41 -28.35 -8.46
CA ASN A 186 12.53 -28.59 -9.38
C ASN A 186 12.19 -29.56 -10.51
N ALA A 187 11.28 -30.51 -10.28
CA ALA A 187 10.85 -31.46 -11.31
C ALA A 187 10.05 -30.75 -12.39
N LEU A 188 9.06 -29.94 -11.98
CA LEU A 188 8.22 -29.16 -12.89
C LEU A 188 9.02 -28.07 -13.61
N LYS A 189 9.92 -27.35 -12.91
CA LYS A 189 10.84 -26.39 -13.54
C LYS A 189 11.72 -27.07 -14.59
N GLY A 190 12.21 -28.26 -14.30
CA GLY A 190 12.98 -29.09 -15.24
C GLY A 190 12.17 -29.48 -16.47
N GLU A 191 10.89 -29.84 -16.31
CA GLU A 191 9.98 -30.15 -17.41
C GLU A 191 9.74 -28.90 -18.28
N ILE A 192 9.37 -27.78 -17.68
CA ILE A 192 9.17 -26.52 -18.39
C ILE A 192 10.43 -26.08 -19.14
N SER A 193 11.61 -26.26 -18.55
CA SER A 193 12.89 -25.89 -19.18
C SER A 193 13.21 -26.66 -20.44
N ARG A 194 12.73 -27.90 -20.57
CA ARG A 194 12.88 -28.74 -21.78
C ARG A 194 11.90 -28.38 -22.90
N THR A 195 10.85 -27.59 -22.60
CA THR A 195 9.92 -27.10 -23.62
C THR A 195 10.63 -26.14 -24.56
N GLU A 196 10.44 -26.26 -25.85
CA GLU A 196 10.97 -25.31 -26.83
C GLU A 196 10.34 -23.93 -26.59
N PRO A 197 11.13 -22.84 -26.53
CA PRO A 197 10.61 -21.49 -26.25
C PRO A 197 9.93 -20.87 -27.48
N LYS A 198 8.93 -21.55 -28.04
CA LYS A 198 8.15 -21.04 -29.16
C LYS A 198 7.23 -19.92 -28.73
N ARG A 199 7.25 -18.79 -29.43
CA ARG A 199 6.35 -17.66 -29.19
C ARG A 199 4.89 -18.10 -29.40
N PRO A 200 3.97 -17.91 -28.43
CA PRO A 200 2.55 -18.19 -28.62
C PRO A 200 1.94 -17.30 -29.71
N GLU A 201 1.01 -17.86 -30.48
CA GLU A 201 0.38 -17.19 -31.62
C GLU A 201 -0.44 -15.96 -31.17
N ASP A 202 -0.54 -14.93 -32.05
CA ASP A 202 -1.24 -13.66 -31.73
C ASP A 202 -2.75 -13.85 -31.53
N GLU A 203 -3.33 -14.88 -32.17
CA GLU A 203 -4.74 -15.26 -32.11
C GLU A 203 -5.22 -15.52 -30.68
N LEU A 204 -4.36 -16.08 -29.83
CA LEU A 204 -4.67 -16.32 -28.42
C LEU A 204 -4.98 -15.02 -27.65
N ARG A 205 -4.50 -13.88 -28.11
CA ARG A 205 -4.64 -12.58 -27.46
C ARG A 205 -5.71 -11.67 -28.04
N VAL A 206 -6.25 -12.00 -29.22
CA VAL A 206 -7.23 -11.15 -29.94
C VAL A 206 -8.48 -10.87 -29.10
N GLY A 207 -8.90 -11.81 -28.23
CA GLY A 207 -10.03 -11.67 -27.31
C GLY A 207 -9.77 -10.76 -26.10
N MET A 208 -8.53 -10.37 -25.84
CA MET A 208 -8.19 -9.49 -24.71
C MET A 208 -8.70 -8.06 -24.99
N LYS A 209 -9.84 -7.72 -24.41
CA LYS A 209 -10.46 -6.40 -24.49
C LYS A 209 -10.15 -5.60 -23.22
N GLY A 210 -10.26 -4.27 -23.29
CA GLY A 210 -9.81 -3.34 -22.24
C GLY A 210 -10.39 -3.54 -20.84
N LYS A 211 -11.45 -4.32 -20.69
CA LYS A 211 -12.02 -4.70 -19.38
C LYS A 211 -11.48 -6.02 -18.84
N PHE A 212 -10.78 -6.84 -19.66
CA PHE A 212 -10.13 -8.03 -19.13
C PHE A 212 -8.93 -7.61 -18.29
N PRO A 213 -8.78 -8.12 -17.05
CA PRO A 213 -7.72 -7.68 -16.16
C PRO A 213 -6.34 -8.13 -16.66
N LEU A 214 -5.33 -7.33 -16.40
CA LEU A 214 -3.93 -7.74 -16.53
C LEU A 214 -3.54 -8.71 -15.42
N PHE A 215 -4.16 -8.55 -14.27
CA PHE A 215 -4.09 -9.44 -13.10
C PHE A 215 -5.20 -9.06 -12.12
N LEU A 216 -5.55 -9.98 -11.22
CA LEU A 216 -6.31 -9.68 -10.01
C LEU A 216 -5.36 -9.58 -8.82
N PHE A 217 -5.65 -8.69 -7.90
CA PHE A 217 -5.04 -8.65 -6.58
C PHE A 217 -6.12 -8.43 -5.51
N TYR A 218 -5.78 -8.70 -4.26
CA TYR A 218 -6.78 -8.78 -3.20
C TYR A 218 -6.53 -7.71 -2.15
N THR A 219 -7.62 -7.12 -1.67
CA THR A 219 -7.59 -6.17 -0.56
C THR A 219 -8.20 -6.81 0.67
N SER A 220 -7.58 -6.61 1.83
CA SER A 220 -8.18 -6.94 3.11
C SER A 220 -9.38 -6.01 3.33
N GLY A 221 -10.58 -6.55 3.29
CA GLY A 221 -11.78 -5.82 3.68
C GLY A 221 -11.78 -5.52 5.18
N THR A 222 -12.29 -4.38 5.60
CA THR A 222 -12.48 -4.04 7.02
C THR A 222 -13.54 -4.92 7.70
N THR A 223 -14.33 -5.65 6.94
CA THR A 223 -15.53 -6.38 7.40
C THR A 223 -15.68 -7.76 6.77
N GLY A 224 -14.59 -8.54 6.54
CA GLY A 224 -14.76 -9.88 5.98
C GLY A 224 -13.61 -10.38 5.11
N HIS A 225 -13.91 -11.35 4.25
CA HIS A 225 -12.92 -11.94 3.34
C HIS A 225 -12.33 -10.94 2.34
N PRO A 226 -11.09 -11.17 1.85
CA PRO A 226 -10.45 -10.31 0.86
C PRO A 226 -11.31 -10.15 -0.40
N LYS A 227 -11.35 -8.92 -0.93
CA LYS A 227 -12.06 -8.60 -2.18
C LYS A 227 -11.08 -8.59 -3.34
N ALA A 228 -11.45 -9.20 -4.46
CA ALA A 228 -10.63 -9.23 -5.66
C ALA A 228 -10.81 -7.93 -6.46
N CYS A 229 -9.70 -7.26 -6.76
CA CYS A 229 -9.65 -6.03 -7.53
C CYS A 229 -9.00 -6.28 -8.89
N PRO A 230 -9.67 -6.05 -10.00
CA PRO A 230 -9.07 -6.15 -11.32
C PRO A 230 -8.15 -4.97 -11.60
N PHE A 231 -6.96 -5.24 -12.13
CA PHE A 231 -6.07 -4.24 -12.67
C PHE A 231 -6.15 -4.22 -14.20
N GLU A 232 -6.74 -3.17 -14.74
CA GLU A 232 -7.02 -3.09 -16.18
C GLU A 232 -5.88 -2.46 -16.99
N THR A 233 -5.87 -2.76 -18.29
CA THR A 233 -4.90 -2.21 -19.26
C THR A 233 -4.89 -0.68 -19.29
N GLN A 234 -6.05 -0.03 -19.11
CA GLN A 234 -6.14 1.43 -19.08
C GLN A 234 -5.30 2.06 -17.95
N ARG A 235 -5.12 1.36 -16.84
CA ARG A 235 -4.30 1.81 -15.71
C ARG A 235 -2.79 1.68 -15.98
N ALA A 236 -2.39 0.84 -16.92
CA ALA A 236 -0.98 0.56 -17.22
C ALA A 236 -0.22 1.79 -17.73
N ALA A 237 -0.87 2.69 -18.48
CA ALA A 237 -0.27 3.95 -18.95
C ALA A 237 0.17 4.84 -17.76
N GLY A 238 -0.61 4.88 -16.68
CA GLY A 238 -0.25 5.59 -15.46
C GLY A 238 0.95 4.98 -14.73
N LEU A 239 1.10 3.65 -14.80
CA LEU A 239 2.25 2.96 -14.20
C LEU A 239 3.56 3.31 -14.90
N THR A 240 3.59 3.21 -16.22
CA THR A 240 4.82 3.47 -17.01
C THR A 240 5.29 4.92 -16.93
N GLY A 241 4.35 5.87 -16.78
CA GLY A 241 4.65 7.28 -16.59
C GLY A 241 5.47 7.60 -15.33
N ARG A 242 5.42 6.74 -14.31
CA ARG A 242 6.17 6.90 -13.06
C ARG A 242 7.68 6.85 -13.27
N VAL A 243 8.16 6.04 -14.21
CA VAL A 243 9.59 5.91 -14.54
C VAL A 243 10.19 7.27 -14.88
N GLY A 244 9.55 8.02 -15.77
CA GLY A 244 9.99 9.37 -16.12
C GLY A 244 9.85 10.39 -14.98
N ALA A 245 8.77 10.29 -14.17
CA ALA A 245 8.55 11.17 -13.02
C ALA A 245 9.62 10.96 -11.93
N MET A 246 10.08 9.73 -11.74
CA MET A 246 11.19 9.36 -10.86
C MET A 246 12.57 9.72 -11.44
N GLY A 247 12.64 10.07 -12.72
CA GLY A 247 13.90 10.32 -13.44
C GLY A 247 14.71 9.05 -13.67
N LEU A 248 14.05 7.88 -13.73
CA LEU A 248 14.69 6.61 -14.07
C LEU A 248 14.91 6.50 -15.58
N LYS A 249 16.02 5.90 -15.95
CA LYS A 249 16.46 5.75 -17.35
C LYS A 249 16.43 4.28 -17.76
N PRO A 250 15.40 3.84 -18.51
CA PRO A 250 15.37 2.50 -19.07
C PRO A 250 16.39 2.35 -20.22
N GLY A 251 16.90 1.16 -20.41
CA GLY A 251 17.77 0.85 -21.55
C GLY A 251 19.06 0.16 -21.15
N PRO A 252 19.98 -0.02 -22.12
CA PRO A 252 21.27 -0.63 -21.85
C PRO A 252 22.05 0.16 -20.79
N ASN A 253 22.58 -0.56 -19.80
CA ASN A 253 23.20 0.04 -18.60
C ASN A 253 22.29 1.05 -17.88
N GLY A 254 20.98 0.85 -17.99
CA GLY A 254 19.97 1.70 -17.38
C GLY A 254 19.81 1.49 -15.88
N ASP A 255 18.76 2.12 -15.35
CA ASP A 255 18.45 1.98 -13.93
C ASP A 255 17.97 0.56 -13.56
N ARG A 256 18.27 0.16 -12.34
CA ARG A 256 18.00 -1.14 -11.75
C ARG A 256 17.12 -0.96 -10.53
N TRP A 257 15.97 -1.58 -10.52
CA TRP A 257 14.96 -1.36 -9.47
C TRP A 257 14.86 -2.54 -8.51
N TYR A 258 15.27 -2.34 -7.26
CA TYR A 258 15.17 -3.36 -6.21
C TYR A 258 13.75 -3.46 -5.65
N VAL A 259 13.20 -4.67 -5.66
CA VAL A 259 11.84 -5.00 -5.24
C VAL A 259 11.89 -6.18 -4.26
N CYS A 260 11.73 -5.90 -2.97
CA CYS A 260 11.60 -6.93 -1.93
C CYS A 260 10.19 -6.94 -1.28
N MET A 261 9.31 -6.07 -1.74
CA MET A 261 7.90 -6.13 -1.38
C MET A 261 7.22 -7.31 -2.06
N PRO A 262 6.18 -7.91 -1.45
CA PRO A 262 5.51 -9.06 -2.03
C PRO A 262 5.03 -8.79 -3.48
N LEU A 263 5.38 -9.68 -4.40
CA LEU A 263 5.00 -9.52 -5.81
C LEU A 263 3.50 -9.73 -6.06
N TYR A 264 2.82 -10.45 -5.17
CA TYR A 264 1.34 -10.56 -5.23
C TYR A 264 0.63 -9.27 -4.79
N HIS A 265 1.36 -8.28 -4.25
CA HIS A 265 0.79 -7.01 -3.80
C HIS A 265 1.05 -5.90 -4.82
N GLY A 266 0.10 -4.93 -4.90
CA GLY A 266 0.15 -3.84 -5.86
C GLY A 266 1.49 -3.08 -5.89
N THR A 267 2.10 -2.78 -4.74
CA THR A 267 3.37 -2.03 -4.68
C THR A 267 4.55 -2.83 -5.26
N GLY A 268 4.70 -4.09 -4.86
CA GLY A 268 5.79 -4.95 -5.36
C GLY A 268 5.56 -5.40 -6.80
N GLY A 269 4.43 -6.07 -7.08
CA GLY A 269 4.15 -6.65 -8.37
C GLY A 269 4.04 -5.64 -9.50
N THR A 270 3.34 -4.51 -9.28
CA THR A 270 3.25 -3.48 -10.34
C THR A 270 4.60 -2.86 -10.67
N THR A 271 5.50 -2.71 -9.68
CA THR A 271 6.86 -2.21 -9.95
C THR A 271 7.68 -3.21 -10.76
N ALA A 272 7.60 -4.49 -10.42
CA ALA A 272 8.28 -5.53 -11.19
C ALA A 272 7.78 -5.58 -12.64
N LEU A 273 6.45 -5.50 -12.86
CA LEU A 273 5.87 -5.42 -14.21
C LEU A 273 6.27 -4.14 -14.96
N VAL A 274 6.36 -3.00 -14.27
CA VAL A 274 6.87 -1.75 -14.88
C VAL A 274 8.27 -1.96 -15.41
N CYS A 275 9.17 -2.65 -14.68
CA CYS A 275 10.50 -2.98 -15.19
C CYS A 275 10.42 -3.76 -16.51
N MET A 276 9.58 -4.79 -16.57
CA MET A 276 9.40 -5.62 -17.77
C MET A 276 8.91 -4.85 -18.98
N VAL A 277 7.95 -3.94 -18.82
CA VAL A 277 7.32 -3.21 -19.93
C VAL A 277 8.01 -1.89 -20.31
N THR A 278 9.00 -1.45 -19.51
CA THR A 278 9.74 -0.20 -19.79
C THR A 278 11.21 -0.42 -20.12
N GLY A 279 11.77 -1.58 -19.84
CA GLY A 279 13.17 -1.90 -20.11
C GLY A 279 14.13 -1.51 -18.97
N LEU A 280 13.66 -1.59 -17.73
CA LEU A 280 14.48 -1.49 -16.51
C LEU A 280 14.86 -2.89 -16.04
N THR A 281 16.01 -3.04 -15.39
CA THR A 281 16.36 -4.29 -14.71
C THR A 281 15.56 -4.42 -13.41
N CYS A 282 14.88 -5.55 -13.22
CA CYS A 282 14.15 -5.87 -12.01
C CYS A 282 15.03 -6.69 -11.05
N CYS A 283 15.38 -6.13 -9.89
CA CYS A 283 16.18 -6.81 -8.88
C CYS A 283 15.24 -7.33 -7.78
N ILE A 284 15.03 -8.67 -7.73
CA ILE A 284 14.05 -9.30 -6.86
C ILE A 284 14.71 -9.76 -5.56
N GLY A 285 14.28 -9.17 -4.43
CA GLY A 285 14.56 -9.71 -3.09
C GLY A 285 13.50 -10.74 -2.71
N THR A 286 13.89 -11.88 -2.15
CA THR A 286 12.98 -12.98 -1.79
C THR A 286 11.90 -12.52 -0.81
N LYS A 287 12.28 -11.74 0.18
CA LYS A 287 11.40 -11.07 1.14
C LYS A 287 12.13 -9.89 1.77
N PHE A 288 11.40 -8.97 2.37
CA PHE A 288 12.02 -7.91 3.15
C PHE A 288 12.78 -8.48 4.36
N SER A 289 14.00 -8.01 4.56
CA SER A 289 14.84 -8.34 5.72
C SER A 289 15.79 -7.19 5.98
N THR A 290 15.76 -6.62 7.17
CA THR A 290 16.65 -5.50 7.56
C THR A 290 18.12 -5.85 7.43
N SER A 291 18.49 -7.09 7.76
CA SER A 291 19.89 -7.57 7.70
C SER A 291 20.37 -7.85 6.28
N LYS A 292 19.48 -8.22 5.34
CA LYS A 292 19.84 -8.59 3.96
C LYS A 292 19.63 -7.45 2.95
N PHE A 293 18.77 -6.48 3.27
CA PHE A 293 18.34 -5.44 2.33
C PHE A 293 19.51 -4.74 1.63
N TRP A 294 20.42 -4.18 2.41
CA TRP A 294 21.53 -3.39 1.85
C TRP A 294 22.59 -4.25 1.15
N SER A 295 22.76 -5.53 1.54
CA SER A 295 23.63 -6.45 0.79
C SER A 295 23.02 -6.77 -0.58
N ASP A 296 21.72 -7.06 -0.64
CA ASP A 296 21.01 -7.29 -1.91
C ASP A 296 21.08 -6.07 -2.82
N VAL A 297 20.85 -4.88 -2.27
CA VAL A 297 20.95 -3.60 -3.01
C VAL A 297 22.35 -3.40 -3.62
N ARG A 298 23.42 -3.66 -2.86
CA ARG A 298 24.80 -3.52 -3.36
C ARG A 298 25.11 -4.57 -4.42
N ASP A 299 24.83 -5.83 -4.14
CA ASP A 299 25.18 -6.94 -5.02
C ASP A 299 24.38 -6.89 -6.34
N SER A 300 23.12 -6.45 -6.28
CA SER A 300 22.31 -6.19 -7.46
C SER A 300 22.68 -4.89 -8.18
N ARG A 301 23.55 -4.06 -7.62
CA ARG A 301 23.89 -2.71 -8.14
C ARG A 301 22.67 -1.84 -8.38
N SER A 302 21.64 -1.98 -7.54
CA SER A 302 20.38 -1.27 -7.70
C SER A 302 20.55 0.24 -7.54
N THR A 303 19.82 1.02 -8.36
CA THR A 303 19.82 2.48 -8.39
C THR A 303 18.52 3.08 -7.89
N ALA A 304 17.47 2.25 -7.82
CA ALA A 304 16.19 2.58 -7.24
C ALA A 304 15.70 1.44 -6.35
N MET A 305 14.84 1.74 -5.38
CA MET A 305 14.22 0.76 -4.50
C MET A 305 12.73 1.01 -4.31
N VAL A 306 11.99 -0.08 -4.02
CA VAL A 306 10.58 -0.01 -3.59
C VAL A 306 10.53 -0.04 -2.07
N TYR A 307 9.62 0.74 -1.49
CA TYR A 307 9.35 0.73 -0.05
C TYR A 307 7.84 0.76 0.25
N VAL A 308 7.50 0.38 1.46
CA VAL A 308 6.32 0.86 2.18
C VAL A 308 6.80 1.53 3.46
N GLY A 309 6.02 2.47 4.03
CA GLY A 309 6.49 3.31 5.14
C GLY A 309 7.10 2.53 6.30
N GLU A 310 6.53 1.37 6.63
CA GLU A 310 7.03 0.49 7.70
C GLU A 310 8.41 -0.10 7.38
N THR A 311 8.65 -0.54 6.14
CA THR A 311 9.97 -1.09 5.78
C THR A 311 11.05 -0.01 5.80
N ALA A 312 10.73 1.23 5.40
CA ALA A 312 11.64 2.36 5.53
C ALA A 312 11.97 2.63 7.01
N ARG A 313 10.97 2.56 7.89
CA ARG A 313 11.15 2.72 9.32
C ARG A 313 12.03 1.62 9.93
N TYR A 314 11.84 0.36 9.56
CA TYR A 314 12.68 -0.74 10.02
C TYR A 314 14.14 -0.57 9.59
N LEU A 315 14.38 -0.14 8.36
CA LEU A 315 15.74 0.16 7.89
C LEU A 315 16.35 1.34 8.66
N LEU A 316 15.55 2.37 8.96
CA LEU A 316 15.99 3.53 9.72
C LEU A 316 16.32 3.18 11.18
N ASN A 317 15.57 2.25 11.79
CA ASN A 317 15.78 1.81 13.16
C ASN A 317 16.92 0.78 13.30
N ALA A 318 17.41 0.19 12.21
CA ALA A 318 18.58 -0.67 12.26
C ALA A 318 19.83 0.13 12.72
N PRO A 319 20.78 -0.50 13.44
CA PRO A 319 21.99 0.18 13.90
C PRO A 319 22.70 0.92 12.76
N PRO A 320 23.25 2.12 12.99
CA PRO A 320 24.03 2.84 11.99
C PRO A 320 25.26 2.03 11.54
N SER A 321 25.62 2.16 10.28
CA SER A 321 26.76 1.47 9.68
C SER A 321 27.50 2.38 8.70
N ASP A 322 28.83 2.22 8.62
CA ASP A 322 29.65 2.89 7.61
C ASP A 322 29.27 2.50 6.17
N LEU A 323 28.41 1.49 6.03
CA LEU A 323 27.88 1.03 4.75
C LEU A 323 26.55 1.69 4.38
N ASP A 324 25.93 2.49 5.25
CA ASP A 324 24.62 3.09 5.02
C ASP A 324 24.51 3.93 3.75
N ARG A 325 25.63 4.52 3.32
CA ARG A 325 25.73 5.28 2.06
C ARG A 325 26.57 4.60 0.97
N LYS A 326 27.07 3.38 1.19
CA LYS A 326 27.86 2.64 0.21
C LYS A 326 26.95 1.82 -0.71
N HIS A 327 26.12 2.49 -1.49
CA HIS A 327 25.21 1.91 -2.48
C HIS A 327 24.93 2.95 -3.60
N ASN A 328 24.24 2.50 -4.66
CA ASN A 328 23.89 3.33 -5.82
C ASN A 328 22.43 3.82 -5.80
N ILE A 329 21.66 3.56 -4.74
CA ILE A 329 20.27 4.01 -4.66
C ILE A 329 20.23 5.53 -4.61
N ARG A 330 19.62 6.14 -5.61
CA ARG A 330 19.31 7.57 -5.67
C ARG A 330 17.82 7.88 -5.59
N ALA A 331 16.98 6.88 -5.87
CA ALA A 331 15.52 7.04 -5.87
C ALA A 331 14.83 5.92 -5.10
N MET A 332 13.81 6.27 -4.33
CA MET A 332 12.92 5.31 -3.69
C MET A 332 11.48 5.59 -4.11
N PHE A 333 10.66 4.54 -4.28
CA PHE A 333 9.27 4.63 -4.71
C PHE A 333 8.39 3.78 -3.82
N GLY A 334 7.32 4.37 -3.29
CA GLY A 334 6.42 3.65 -2.42
C GLY A 334 5.29 4.51 -1.89
N ASN A 335 4.73 4.07 -0.79
CA ASN A 335 3.62 4.74 -0.12
C ASN A 335 3.68 4.61 1.39
N GLY A 336 3.09 5.58 2.08
CA GLY A 336 2.96 5.58 3.53
C GLY A 336 4.24 5.99 4.27
N LEU A 337 5.15 6.73 3.64
CA LEU A 337 6.32 7.29 4.32
C LEU A 337 5.89 8.40 5.27
N ARG A 338 6.00 8.12 6.56
CA ARG A 338 5.55 9.04 7.60
C ARG A 338 6.48 10.26 7.71
N PRO A 339 5.95 11.43 8.09
CA PRO A 339 6.74 12.65 8.23
C PRO A 339 7.94 12.51 9.17
N ASP A 340 7.80 11.76 10.28
CA ASP A 340 8.86 11.51 11.26
C ASP A 340 9.99 10.62 10.73
N VAL A 341 9.73 9.82 9.68
CA VAL A 341 10.71 8.94 9.02
C VAL A 341 11.36 9.63 7.82
N TRP A 342 10.62 10.47 7.10
CA TRP A 342 10.98 11.02 5.79
C TRP A 342 12.39 11.64 5.76
N GLN A 343 12.60 12.72 6.50
CA GLN A 343 13.87 13.45 6.44
C GLN A 343 15.02 12.61 7.01
N ARG A 344 14.80 11.91 8.11
CA ARG A 344 15.80 11.04 8.74
C ARG A 344 16.30 9.95 7.80
N PHE A 345 15.37 9.36 7.00
CA PHE A 345 15.72 8.33 6.02
C PHE A 345 16.56 8.91 4.87
N VAL A 346 16.12 10.05 4.32
CA VAL A 346 16.84 10.77 3.25
C VAL A 346 18.25 11.13 3.69
N ASP A 347 18.41 11.68 4.89
CA ASP A 347 19.69 12.12 5.42
C ASP A 347 20.63 10.96 5.72
N ARG A 348 20.12 9.88 6.31
CA ARG A 348 20.92 8.72 6.65
C ARG A 348 21.44 7.97 5.42
N PHE A 349 20.57 7.70 4.46
CA PHE A 349 20.87 6.86 3.31
C PHE A 349 21.21 7.64 2.03
N GLY A 350 21.13 8.97 2.03
CA GLY A 350 21.53 9.79 0.88
C GLY A 350 20.58 9.68 -0.32
N ILE A 351 19.26 9.60 -0.09
CA ILE A 351 18.26 9.46 -1.15
C ILE A 351 17.98 10.82 -1.81
N GLU A 352 18.12 10.91 -3.14
CA GLU A 352 17.89 12.14 -3.89
C GLU A 352 16.43 12.35 -4.27
N VAL A 353 15.70 11.25 -4.53
CA VAL A 353 14.31 11.29 -5.02
C VAL A 353 13.44 10.37 -4.19
N VAL A 354 12.43 10.94 -3.55
CA VAL A 354 11.38 10.17 -2.89
C VAL A 354 10.11 10.23 -3.75
N GLY A 355 9.77 9.11 -4.37
CA GLY A 355 8.50 8.92 -5.07
C GLY A 355 7.45 8.39 -4.10
N GLU A 356 6.61 9.29 -3.58
CA GLU A 356 5.48 8.91 -2.74
C GLU A 356 4.21 8.91 -3.56
N PHE A 357 3.39 7.88 -3.43
CA PHE A 357 2.10 7.84 -4.08
C PHE A 357 0.98 7.53 -3.11
N PHE A 358 -0.20 8.08 -3.39
CA PHE A 358 -1.45 7.69 -2.77
C PHE A 358 -2.33 7.02 -3.82
N ASN A 359 -2.76 5.81 -3.55
CA ASN A 359 -3.70 5.07 -4.37
C ASN A 359 -4.34 3.97 -3.54
N SER A 360 -5.64 3.73 -3.75
CA SER A 360 -6.27 2.52 -3.27
C SER A 360 -6.07 1.37 -4.26
N THR A 361 -6.29 0.15 -3.82
CA THR A 361 -6.26 -1.04 -4.68
C THR A 361 -7.27 -0.90 -5.85
N GLU A 362 -8.40 -0.30 -5.61
CA GLU A 362 -9.45 -0.01 -6.61
C GLU A 362 -9.00 0.99 -7.69
N GLY A 363 -8.04 1.86 -7.36
CA GLY A 363 -7.38 2.75 -8.32
C GLY A 363 -8.20 3.88 -8.89
N VAL A 364 -9.29 4.25 -8.24
CA VAL A 364 -10.19 5.32 -8.71
C VAL A 364 -9.56 6.71 -8.53
N MET A 365 -8.79 6.90 -7.47
CA MET A 365 -7.99 8.11 -7.24
C MET A 365 -6.52 7.75 -7.14
N ALA A 366 -5.68 8.48 -7.85
CA ALA A 366 -4.23 8.34 -7.77
C ALA A 366 -3.56 9.71 -7.67
N LEU A 367 -2.70 9.87 -6.66
CA LEU A 367 -1.82 11.02 -6.49
C LEU A 367 -0.38 10.56 -6.54
N PHE A 368 0.51 11.42 -6.99
CA PHE A 368 1.93 11.15 -7.04
C PHE A 368 2.73 12.40 -6.69
N ASN A 369 3.81 12.18 -5.92
CA ASN A 369 4.80 13.17 -5.56
C ASN A 369 6.20 12.61 -5.86
N GLY A 370 6.96 13.26 -6.72
CA GLY A 370 8.38 12.97 -6.95
C GLY A 370 9.24 14.02 -6.24
N SER A 371 9.38 13.90 -4.92
CA SER A 371 10.08 14.87 -4.07
C SER A 371 11.58 14.82 -4.28
N ARG A 372 12.17 16.00 -4.48
CA ARG A 372 13.64 16.22 -4.61
C ARG A 372 14.17 17.24 -3.61
N GLY A 373 13.40 17.55 -2.58
CA GLY A 373 13.77 18.54 -1.58
C GLY A 373 12.61 18.89 -0.66
N PRO A 374 12.77 19.88 0.21
CA PRO A 374 11.84 20.14 1.32
C PRO A 374 10.45 20.61 0.88
N PHE A 375 10.32 21.24 -0.30
CA PHE A 375 9.05 21.80 -0.75
C PHE A 375 7.92 20.75 -0.84
N THR A 376 8.19 19.57 -1.39
CA THR A 376 7.19 18.51 -1.50
C THR A 376 7.42 17.36 -0.52
N ALA A 377 8.34 17.49 0.41
CA ALA A 377 8.54 16.48 1.45
C ALA A 377 7.24 16.22 2.23
N THR A 378 7.04 14.99 2.66
CA THR A 378 5.88 14.52 3.44
C THR A 378 4.51 14.57 2.73
N SER A 379 4.43 15.09 1.49
CA SER A 379 3.19 15.09 0.74
C SER A 379 3.02 13.81 -0.09
N VAL A 380 1.80 13.29 -0.16
CA VAL A 380 1.44 12.08 -0.92
C VAL A 380 1.10 12.37 -2.39
N GLY A 381 1.07 13.64 -2.76
CA GLY A 381 0.82 14.09 -4.11
C GLY A 381 1.05 15.58 -4.28
N HIS A 382 1.36 16.00 -5.49
CA HIS A 382 1.50 17.42 -5.82
C HIS A 382 0.88 17.73 -7.17
N GLN A 383 -0.07 18.66 -7.17
CA GLN A 383 -0.76 19.19 -8.35
C GLN A 383 -0.33 20.63 -8.60
N GLY A 384 0.21 20.92 -9.78
CA GLY A 384 0.41 22.29 -10.22
C GLY A 384 -0.93 22.96 -10.57
N PHE A 385 -0.88 24.16 -11.15
CA PHE A 385 -2.08 24.95 -11.44
C PHE A 385 -3.05 24.24 -12.39
N ILE A 386 -2.53 23.58 -13.46
CA ILE A 386 -3.37 22.91 -14.45
C ILE A 386 -4.10 21.72 -13.85
N ASP A 387 -3.39 20.88 -13.10
CA ASP A 387 -4.02 19.70 -12.47
C ASP A 387 -4.96 20.09 -11.34
N ARG A 388 -4.66 21.15 -10.57
CA ARG A 388 -5.62 21.72 -9.60
C ARG A 388 -6.92 22.16 -10.25
N TRP A 389 -6.84 22.82 -11.42
CA TRP A 389 -8.02 23.24 -12.17
C TRP A 389 -8.78 22.03 -12.75
N ARG A 390 -8.08 21.08 -13.37
CA ARG A 390 -8.69 19.87 -13.97
C ARG A 390 -9.43 19.03 -12.96
N PHE A 391 -8.86 18.83 -11.77
CA PHE A 391 -9.39 17.94 -10.76
C PHE A 391 -10.22 18.65 -9.66
N HIS A 392 -10.45 19.95 -9.80
CA HIS A 392 -11.19 20.74 -8.79
C HIS A 392 -12.60 20.21 -8.53
N ASN A 393 -13.29 19.71 -9.53
CA ASN A 393 -14.61 19.12 -9.40
C ASN A 393 -14.62 17.60 -9.43
N THR A 394 -13.44 16.98 -9.56
CA THR A 394 -13.29 15.53 -9.61
C THR A 394 -12.97 14.96 -8.23
N TYR A 395 -12.04 15.57 -7.50
CA TYR A 395 -11.61 15.15 -6.15
C TYR A 395 -12.11 16.17 -5.14
N VAL A 396 -13.19 15.87 -4.44
CA VAL A 396 -13.90 16.83 -3.60
C VAL A 396 -13.90 16.39 -2.13
N PRO A 397 -13.36 17.19 -1.22
CA PRO A 397 -13.45 16.89 0.21
C PRO A 397 -14.85 17.20 0.75
N VAL A 398 -15.35 16.28 1.58
CA VAL A 398 -16.66 16.37 2.25
C VAL A 398 -16.54 16.12 3.74
N GLU A 399 -17.57 16.53 4.46
CA GLU A 399 -17.74 16.21 5.87
C GLU A 399 -18.42 14.87 6.05
N ILE A 400 -17.97 14.11 7.03
CA ILE A 400 -18.57 12.84 7.43
C ILE A 400 -18.98 12.87 8.90
N ASP A 401 -20.00 12.14 9.24
CA ASP A 401 -20.28 11.78 10.62
C ASP A 401 -19.38 10.59 11.00
N PHE A 402 -18.45 10.81 11.90
CA PHE A 402 -17.49 9.78 12.31
C PHE A 402 -18.11 8.68 13.18
N ALA A 403 -19.31 8.91 13.75
CA ALA A 403 -20.00 7.89 14.52
C ALA A 403 -20.66 6.84 13.62
N THR A 404 -21.26 7.28 12.51
CA THR A 404 -21.96 6.42 11.55
C THR A 404 -21.11 6.09 10.32
N GLY A 405 -20.12 6.94 10.00
CA GLY A 405 -19.36 6.87 8.76
C GLY A 405 -20.12 7.44 7.55
N ASP A 406 -21.29 8.05 7.77
CA ASP A 406 -22.13 8.62 6.71
C ASP A 406 -21.68 10.03 6.31
N LEU A 407 -22.07 10.43 5.10
CA LEU A 407 -21.86 11.81 4.64
C LEU A 407 -22.82 12.75 5.37
N VAL A 408 -22.28 13.86 5.89
CA VAL A 408 -23.12 14.92 6.51
C VAL A 408 -23.88 15.66 5.41
N ARG A 409 -25.21 15.61 5.49
CA ARG A 409 -26.13 16.26 4.55
C ARG A 409 -26.84 17.44 5.20
N ASP A 410 -27.02 18.51 4.45
CA ASP A 410 -27.82 19.66 4.89
C ASP A 410 -29.29 19.24 5.04
N PRO A 411 -29.91 19.41 6.22
CA PRO A 411 -31.28 18.93 6.47
C PRO A 411 -32.35 19.58 5.58
N LYS A 412 -32.07 20.76 5.03
CA LYS A 412 -33.03 21.49 4.18
C LYS A 412 -32.96 21.07 2.72
N THR A 413 -31.77 20.78 2.21
CA THR A 413 -31.56 20.47 0.80
C THR A 413 -31.33 18.98 0.53
N GLY A 414 -30.94 18.21 1.55
CA GLY A 414 -30.53 16.81 1.43
C GLY A 414 -29.17 16.59 0.78
N PHE A 415 -28.48 17.67 0.37
CA PHE A 415 -27.17 17.60 -0.27
C PHE A 415 -26.03 17.84 0.71
N CYS A 416 -24.83 17.30 0.38
CA CYS A 416 -23.63 17.52 1.15
C CYS A 416 -23.02 18.90 0.85
N LYS A 417 -22.31 19.45 1.84
CA LYS A 417 -21.48 20.66 1.64
C LYS A 417 -20.04 20.27 1.33
N ARG A 418 -19.47 20.94 0.32
CA ARG A 418 -18.04 20.82 0.05
C ARG A 418 -17.26 21.46 1.20
N LYS A 419 -16.24 20.76 1.68
CA LYS A 419 -15.23 21.37 2.58
C LYS A 419 -14.16 22.08 1.76
N SER A 420 -13.45 23.00 2.42
CA SER A 420 -12.27 23.59 1.81
C SER A 420 -11.18 22.50 1.64
N TYR A 421 -10.36 22.59 0.61
CA TYR A 421 -9.24 21.66 0.45
C TYR A 421 -8.23 21.77 1.59
N LYS A 422 -8.10 22.95 2.21
CA LYS A 422 -7.21 23.20 3.34
C LYS A 422 -7.65 22.42 4.58
N ASP A 423 -8.96 22.44 4.87
CA ASP A 423 -9.53 21.73 6.02
C ASP A 423 -9.58 20.22 5.78
N GLY A 424 -9.69 19.82 4.50
CA GLY A 424 -9.74 18.41 4.11
C GLY A 424 -11.02 17.71 4.55
N GLY A 425 -11.05 16.42 4.39
CA GLY A 425 -12.17 15.53 4.69
C GLY A 425 -12.08 14.26 3.85
N GLU A 426 -13.14 13.42 3.87
CA GLU A 426 -13.21 12.32 2.93
C GLU A 426 -13.18 12.85 1.51
N ILE A 427 -12.33 12.28 0.67
CA ILE A 427 -12.31 12.65 -0.73
C ILE A 427 -13.31 11.80 -1.50
N LEU A 428 -14.31 12.46 -2.07
CA LEU A 428 -15.18 11.85 -3.06
C LEU A 428 -14.61 12.06 -4.46
N VAL A 429 -14.73 11.04 -5.31
CA VAL A 429 -14.32 11.13 -6.71
C VAL A 429 -15.55 11.16 -7.59
N GLN A 430 -15.70 12.22 -8.39
CA GLN A 430 -16.80 12.32 -9.34
C GLN A 430 -16.69 11.25 -10.42
N MET A 431 -17.76 10.49 -10.61
CA MET A 431 -17.84 9.44 -11.60
C MET A 431 -18.71 9.88 -12.78
N PRO A 432 -18.21 9.72 -14.04
CA PRO A 432 -19.02 10.01 -15.21
C PRO A 432 -20.15 8.98 -15.42
N SER A 433 -19.93 7.74 -14.97
CA SER A 433 -20.91 6.64 -14.95
C SER A 433 -20.43 5.56 -13.99
N GLU A 434 -21.30 4.63 -13.61
CA GLU A 434 -20.95 3.45 -12.80
C GLU A 434 -19.88 2.59 -13.50
N SER A 435 -19.97 2.47 -14.82
CA SER A 435 -19.02 1.69 -15.64
C SER A 435 -17.59 2.25 -15.68
N ALA A 436 -17.36 3.47 -15.16
CA ALA A 436 -16.03 4.05 -15.01
C ALA A 436 -15.24 3.46 -13.83
N PHE A 437 -15.92 2.77 -12.90
CA PHE A 437 -15.30 1.92 -11.90
C PHE A 437 -15.62 0.46 -12.26
N VAL A 438 -14.60 -0.34 -12.51
CA VAL A 438 -14.78 -1.75 -12.90
C VAL A 438 -15.42 -2.58 -11.81
N GLY A 439 -15.27 -2.13 -10.56
CA GLY A 439 -15.79 -2.82 -9.40
C GLY A 439 -14.86 -3.90 -8.85
N TYR A 440 -15.36 -4.60 -7.86
CA TYR A 440 -14.73 -5.80 -7.35
C TYR A 440 -15.14 -7.00 -8.20
N TRP A 441 -14.18 -7.83 -8.55
CA TRP A 441 -14.41 -9.02 -9.37
C TRP A 441 -15.42 -9.96 -8.69
N ASN A 442 -16.46 -10.34 -9.40
CA ASN A 442 -17.54 -11.19 -8.91
C ASN A 442 -18.18 -10.73 -7.58
N ASN A 443 -18.20 -9.41 -7.30
CA ASN A 443 -18.79 -8.86 -6.08
C ASN A 443 -19.53 -7.54 -6.34
N PRO A 444 -20.72 -7.59 -6.97
CA PRO A 444 -21.50 -6.39 -7.30
C PRO A 444 -21.98 -5.63 -6.05
N ASP A 445 -22.33 -6.32 -4.97
CA ASP A 445 -22.81 -5.69 -3.74
C ASP A 445 -21.73 -4.83 -3.08
N ALA A 446 -20.47 -5.34 -3.05
CA ALA A 446 -19.35 -4.57 -2.52
C ALA A 446 -19.00 -3.39 -3.44
N THR A 447 -19.24 -3.53 -4.74
CA THR A 447 -19.03 -2.47 -5.74
C THR A 447 -20.04 -1.36 -5.55
N GLU A 448 -21.33 -1.70 -5.42
CA GLU A 448 -22.41 -0.73 -5.22
C GLU A 448 -22.22 0.11 -3.96
N LYS A 449 -21.76 -0.49 -2.87
CA LYS A 449 -21.44 0.21 -1.61
C LYS A 449 -20.35 1.28 -1.71
N ARG A 450 -19.64 1.36 -2.84
CA ARG A 450 -18.65 2.42 -3.09
C ARG A 450 -19.24 3.66 -3.72
N PHE A 451 -20.48 3.58 -4.21
CA PHE A 451 -21.12 4.70 -4.86
C PHE A 451 -22.03 5.48 -3.91
N GLU A 452 -21.99 6.80 -4.06
CA GLU A 452 -22.93 7.74 -3.45
C GLU A 452 -23.59 8.56 -4.55
N ARG A 453 -24.92 8.73 -4.42
CA ARG A 453 -25.73 9.46 -5.37
C ARG A 453 -26.36 10.68 -4.73
N ASN A 454 -26.68 11.68 -5.54
CA ASN A 454 -27.30 12.92 -5.08
C ASN A 454 -26.48 13.58 -3.97
N VAL A 455 -25.16 13.69 -4.16
CA VAL A 455 -24.25 14.26 -3.16
C VAL A 455 -24.32 15.78 -3.16
N PHE A 456 -24.14 16.44 -4.31
CA PHE A 456 -24.16 17.89 -4.43
C PHE A 456 -25.31 18.41 -5.31
N LYS A 457 -25.89 17.55 -6.13
CA LYS A 457 -27.04 17.82 -6.98
C LYS A 457 -27.76 16.53 -7.32
N LYS A 458 -29.04 16.64 -7.75
CA LYS A 458 -29.82 15.50 -8.19
C LYS A 458 -29.16 14.82 -9.39
N GLY A 459 -28.99 13.49 -9.31
CA GLY A 459 -28.46 12.64 -10.37
C GLY A 459 -26.93 12.62 -10.48
N ASP A 460 -26.17 13.27 -9.59
CA ASP A 460 -24.73 13.10 -9.58
C ASP A 460 -24.29 11.77 -8.95
N LEU A 461 -23.14 11.27 -9.39
CA LEU A 461 -22.58 10.00 -8.98
C LEU A 461 -21.15 10.21 -8.47
N TRP A 462 -20.87 9.68 -7.31
CA TRP A 462 -19.60 9.84 -6.61
C TRP A 462 -19.09 8.51 -6.08
N TYR A 463 -17.78 8.31 -6.12
CA TYR A 463 -17.10 7.17 -5.50
C TYR A 463 -16.55 7.60 -4.14
N ARG A 464 -16.82 6.81 -3.10
CA ARG A 464 -16.28 6.99 -1.75
C ARG A 464 -14.90 6.35 -1.64
N THR A 465 -13.87 7.17 -1.37
CA THR A 465 -12.51 6.65 -1.17
C THR A 465 -12.36 5.97 0.20
N GLY A 466 -13.06 6.45 1.21
CA GLY A 466 -12.87 6.03 2.60
C GLY A 466 -11.59 6.60 3.23
N ASP A 467 -10.94 7.56 2.56
CA ASP A 467 -9.70 8.18 3.02
C ASP A 467 -9.88 9.70 3.13
N ALA A 468 -9.44 10.26 4.24
CA ALA A 468 -9.42 11.70 4.47
C ALA A 468 -8.07 12.29 4.03
N LEU A 469 -8.11 13.31 3.17
CA LEU A 469 -6.94 14.06 2.71
C LEU A 469 -7.22 15.56 2.75
N ARG A 470 -6.14 16.34 2.85
CA ARG A 470 -6.16 17.80 2.66
C ARG A 470 -5.18 18.21 1.58
N ARG A 471 -5.46 19.37 0.95
CA ARG A 471 -4.57 19.97 -0.03
C ARG A 471 -4.34 21.43 0.34
N ASP A 472 -3.07 21.83 0.39
CA ASP A 472 -2.73 23.22 0.66
C ASP A 472 -2.83 24.13 -0.59
N ALA A 473 -2.53 25.42 -0.40
CA ALA A 473 -2.59 26.43 -1.46
C ALA A 473 -1.57 26.18 -2.58
N ASP A 474 -0.47 25.50 -2.28
CA ASP A 474 0.58 25.19 -3.25
C ASP A 474 0.30 23.90 -4.04
N GLY A 475 -0.79 23.18 -3.71
CA GLY A 475 -1.23 21.97 -4.41
C GLY A 475 -0.63 20.69 -3.87
N ARG A 476 0.00 20.73 -2.69
CA ARG A 476 0.51 19.55 -2.00
C ARG A 476 -0.62 18.85 -1.26
N TRP A 477 -0.72 17.52 -1.47
CA TRP A 477 -1.70 16.68 -0.80
C TRP A 477 -1.08 15.96 0.38
N PHE A 478 -1.82 15.92 1.48
CA PHE A 478 -1.42 15.25 2.71
C PHE A 478 -2.50 14.26 3.12
N PHE A 479 -2.09 13.05 3.43
CA PHE A 479 -2.96 12.05 4.01
C PHE A 479 -3.26 12.43 5.45
N MET A 480 -4.54 12.39 5.84
CA MET A 480 -4.97 12.68 7.21
C MET A 480 -5.25 11.41 7.99
N ASP A 481 -6.15 10.56 7.50
CA ASP A 481 -6.44 9.26 8.11
C ASP A 481 -7.36 8.41 7.21
N ARG A 482 -7.51 7.13 7.55
CA ARG A 482 -8.60 6.28 7.07
C ARG A 482 -9.83 6.43 7.95
N LEU A 483 -10.99 6.57 7.34
CA LEU A 483 -12.23 6.78 8.08
C LEU A 483 -12.59 5.62 9.02
N GLY A 484 -12.27 4.38 8.65
CA GLY A 484 -12.46 3.22 9.51
C GLY A 484 -11.45 3.10 10.67
N ASP A 485 -10.42 3.94 10.69
CA ASP A 485 -9.38 3.96 11.73
C ASP A 485 -9.56 5.13 12.71
N THR A 486 -10.06 6.28 12.24
CA THR A 486 -10.43 7.41 13.09
C THR A 486 -11.48 6.98 14.12
N PHE A 487 -11.33 7.42 15.34
CA PHE A 487 -12.28 7.17 16.42
C PHE A 487 -12.72 8.46 17.09
N ARG A 488 -13.90 8.42 17.76
CA ARG A 488 -14.46 9.57 18.48
C ARG A 488 -14.24 9.41 19.96
N TRP A 489 -13.70 10.43 20.60
CA TRP A 489 -13.48 10.49 22.04
C TRP A 489 -13.82 11.86 22.59
N LYS A 490 -14.63 11.93 23.66
CA LYS A 490 -15.08 13.19 24.29
C LYS A 490 -15.67 14.19 23.27
N SER A 491 -16.53 13.69 22.39
CA SER A 491 -17.17 14.43 21.29
C SER A 491 -16.22 14.96 20.21
N GLU A 492 -14.94 14.60 20.25
CA GLU A 492 -13.93 15.02 19.28
C GLU A 492 -13.42 13.83 18.46
N ASN A 493 -13.02 14.10 17.23
CA ASN A 493 -12.46 13.08 16.34
C ASN A 493 -10.95 13.00 16.50
N VAL A 494 -10.43 11.78 16.63
CA VAL A 494 -9.01 11.51 16.80
C VAL A 494 -8.46 10.78 15.58
N SER A 495 -7.50 11.39 14.91
CA SER A 495 -6.75 10.76 13.83
C SER A 495 -5.71 9.80 14.40
N THR A 496 -5.80 8.54 14.02
CA THR A 496 -4.81 7.53 14.46
C THR A 496 -3.44 7.79 13.84
N ALA A 497 -3.40 8.38 12.66
CA ALA A 497 -2.15 8.73 11.98
C ALA A 497 -1.41 9.85 12.74
N GLU A 498 -2.12 10.93 13.13
CA GLU A 498 -1.56 12.06 13.88
C GLU A 498 -1.00 11.63 15.24
N VAL A 499 -1.77 10.84 15.98
CA VAL A 499 -1.33 10.31 17.29
C VAL A 499 -0.13 9.37 17.12
N SER A 500 -0.15 8.53 16.11
CA SER A 500 0.94 7.59 15.80
C SER A 500 2.23 8.33 15.43
N GLU A 501 2.13 9.44 14.70
CA GLU A 501 3.27 10.30 14.35
C GLU A 501 3.86 10.98 15.58
N ALA A 502 3.01 11.55 16.45
CA ALA A 502 3.44 12.17 17.69
C ALA A 502 4.19 11.18 18.59
N LEU A 503 3.66 9.96 18.76
CA LEU A 503 4.32 8.90 19.53
C LEU A 503 5.62 8.42 18.88
N GLY A 504 5.60 8.14 17.57
CA GLY A 504 6.75 7.62 16.84
C GLY A 504 7.94 8.57 16.77
N SER A 505 7.72 9.87 17.00
CA SER A 505 8.78 10.87 17.11
C SER A 505 9.50 10.91 18.47
N PHE A 506 9.02 10.14 19.46
CA PHE A 506 9.66 10.07 20.78
C PHE A 506 10.83 9.07 20.77
N PRO A 507 11.99 9.42 21.36
CA PRO A 507 13.17 8.53 21.39
C PRO A 507 12.83 7.17 22.03
N GLY A 508 13.33 6.09 21.44
CA GLY A 508 13.15 4.72 21.92
C GLY A 508 11.85 4.06 21.42
N ILE A 509 10.90 4.75 20.80
CA ILE A 509 9.74 4.13 20.18
C ILE A 509 10.09 3.69 18.75
N GLN A 510 10.09 2.39 18.52
CA GLN A 510 10.30 1.81 17.18
C GLN A 510 8.98 1.65 16.43
N GLU A 511 7.88 1.37 17.13
CA GLU A 511 6.55 1.23 16.52
C GLU A 511 5.46 1.83 17.41
N ALA A 512 4.52 2.55 16.78
CA ALA A 512 3.31 3.06 17.42
C ALA A 512 2.10 2.77 16.53
N ASN A 513 1.24 1.85 16.98
CA ASN A 513 0.02 1.47 16.28
C ASN A 513 -1.19 1.91 17.09
N VAL A 514 -1.89 2.96 16.63
CA VAL A 514 -2.95 3.64 17.39
C VAL A 514 -4.33 3.18 16.92
N TYR A 515 -5.22 2.97 17.88
CA TYR A 515 -6.61 2.54 17.65
C TYR A 515 -7.53 3.01 18.77
N GLY A 516 -8.83 3.05 18.49
CA GLY A 516 -9.84 3.38 19.48
C GLY A 516 -10.36 2.15 20.21
N VAL A 517 -10.48 2.22 21.54
CA VAL A 517 -11.00 1.16 22.41
C VAL A 517 -12.23 1.64 23.18
N GLU A 518 -13.19 0.74 23.38
CA GLU A 518 -14.35 1.01 24.22
C GLU A 518 -13.96 0.98 25.69
N VAL A 519 -14.41 1.99 26.44
CA VAL A 519 -14.18 2.08 27.89
C VAL A 519 -15.53 1.98 28.59
N PRO A 520 -15.72 1.04 29.52
CA PRO A 520 -16.97 0.92 30.26
C PRO A 520 -17.39 2.26 30.92
N GLY A 521 -18.67 2.62 30.79
CA GLY A 521 -19.21 3.86 31.37
C GLY A 521 -18.86 5.16 30.62
N HIS A 522 -18.19 5.09 29.47
CA HIS A 522 -17.83 6.27 28.67
C HIS A 522 -18.40 6.17 27.25
N ASP A 523 -18.84 7.31 26.72
CA ASP A 523 -19.27 7.41 25.31
C ASP A 523 -18.08 7.55 24.37
N GLY A 524 -18.17 6.91 23.20
CA GLY A 524 -17.12 6.90 22.19
C GLY A 524 -16.03 5.86 22.48
N ARG A 525 -14.84 6.11 21.93
CA ARG A 525 -13.66 5.22 22.06
C ARG A 525 -12.44 5.99 22.50
N ALA A 526 -11.81 5.56 23.57
CA ALA A 526 -10.57 6.16 24.04
C ALA A 526 -9.37 5.73 23.19
N GLY A 527 -8.38 6.60 23.06
CA GLY A 527 -7.15 6.27 22.35
C GLY A 527 -6.34 5.21 23.08
N CYS A 528 -5.98 4.13 22.37
CA CYS A 528 -5.02 3.13 22.80
C CYS A 528 -3.89 3.06 21.78
N ALA A 529 -2.64 3.01 22.25
CA ALA A 529 -1.47 2.89 21.40
C ALA A 529 -0.68 1.62 21.73
N ALA A 530 -0.59 0.69 20.77
CA ALA A 530 0.35 -0.41 20.87
C ALA A 530 1.74 0.10 20.48
N LEU A 531 2.69 0.01 21.41
CA LEU A 531 4.04 0.51 21.28
C LEU A 531 5.04 -0.66 21.28
N TYR A 532 5.95 -0.67 20.34
CA TYR A 532 7.15 -1.47 20.42
C TYR A 532 8.33 -0.55 20.75
N ILE A 533 8.87 -0.73 21.95
CA ILE A 533 9.99 0.05 22.47
C ILE A 533 11.27 -0.70 22.13
N ASP A 534 12.29 0.04 21.68
CA ASP A 534 13.62 -0.51 21.43
C ASP A 534 14.11 -1.30 22.66
N PRO A 535 14.50 -2.58 22.51
CA PRO A 535 15.00 -3.38 23.61
C PRO A 535 16.10 -2.71 24.42
N ALA A 536 16.98 -1.92 23.77
CA ALA A 536 18.05 -1.18 24.44
C ALA A 536 17.55 -0.04 25.33
N HIS A 537 16.33 0.44 25.14
CA HIS A 537 15.73 1.54 25.92
C HIS A 537 14.59 1.08 26.84
N ARG A 538 14.17 -0.19 26.77
CA ARG A 538 12.96 -0.70 27.42
C ARG A 538 12.98 -0.53 28.94
N ASP A 539 14.09 -0.87 29.59
CA ASP A 539 14.19 -0.82 31.04
C ASP A 539 14.33 0.60 31.61
N SER A 540 14.80 1.54 30.78
CA SER A 540 14.97 2.95 31.13
C SER A 540 13.94 3.88 30.52
N PHE A 541 12.84 3.32 29.94
CA PHE A 541 11.86 4.12 29.19
C PHE A 541 11.01 4.99 30.11
N ASP A 542 11.06 6.30 29.88
CA ASP A 542 10.33 7.29 30.69
C ASP A 542 8.94 7.59 30.09
N PHE A 543 7.91 6.96 30.64
CA PHE A 543 6.52 7.17 30.25
C PHE A 543 5.99 8.56 30.59
N ASN A 544 6.56 9.25 31.60
CA ASN A 544 6.17 10.61 31.95
C ASN A 544 6.74 11.62 30.94
N ALA A 545 7.97 11.43 30.51
CA ALA A 545 8.55 12.19 29.42
C ALA A 545 7.79 11.97 28.11
N LEU A 546 7.37 10.73 27.81
CA LEU A 546 6.49 10.44 26.66
C LEU A 546 5.16 11.21 26.78
N LEU A 547 4.51 11.19 27.95
CA LEU A 547 3.25 11.90 28.16
C LEU A 547 3.42 13.42 27.95
N ALA A 548 4.49 14.01 28.47
CA ALA A 548 4.79 15.41 28.26
C ALA A 548 5.02 15.74 26.77
N HIS A 549 5.74 14.87 26.06
CA HIS A 549 6.00 15.02 24.63
C HIS A 549 4.72 14.97 23.79
N VAL A 550 3.84 13.99 24.02
CA VAL A 550 2.59 13.90 23.23
C VAL A 550 1.61 15.01 23.57
N LYS A 551 1.55 15.48 24.82
CA LYS A 551 0.75 16.65 25.22
C LYS A 551 1.20 17.95 24.57
N ALA A 552 2.49 18.08 24.30
CA ALA A 552 3.02 19.25 23.60
C ALA A 552 2.65 19.26 22.10
N LYS A 553 2.31 18.10 21.53
CA LYS A 553 2.03 17.93 20.10
C LYS A 553 0.57 17.70 19.77
N LEU A 554 -0.21 17.15 20.70
CA LEU A 554 -1.59 16.73 20.48
C LEU A 554 -2.56 17.53 21.36
N PRO A 555 -3.77 17.79 20.87
CA PRO A 555 -4.85 18.29 21.72
C PRO A 555 -5.18 17.25 22.81
N LYS A 556 -5.66 17.74 23.96
CA LYS A 556 -5.88 16.92 25.16
C LYS A 556 -6.72 15.65 24.92
N TYR A 557 -7.72 15.74 24.05
CA TYR A 557 -8.59 14.61 23.72
C TYR A 557 -7.91 13.53 22.85
N ALA A 558 -6.86 13.89 22.10
CA ALA A 558 -6.13 12.97 21.23
C ALA A 558 -4.97 12.26 21.94
N VAL A 559 -4.58 12.69 23.13
CA VAL A 559 -3.57 12.01 23.95
C VAL A 559 -4.09 10.61 24.30
N PRO A 560 -3.37 9.51 23.98
CA PRO A 560 -3.81 8.15 24.29
C PRO A 560 -4.08 7.97 25.78
N VAL A 561 -5.22 7.37 26.12
CA VAL A 561 -5.55 7.00 27.48
C VAL A 561 -4.82 5.72 27.90
N PHE A 562 -4.64 4.80 26.95
CA PHE A 562 -4.01 3.52 27.17
C PHE A 562 -2.78 3.35 26.28
N LEU A 563 -1.74 2.70 26.82
CA LEU A 563 -0.57 2.25 26.08
C LEU A 563 -0.45 0.73 26.28
N ARG A 564 -0.23 0.00 25.17
CA ARG A 564 0.06 -1.43 25.16
C ARG A 564 1.51 -1.62 24.73
N VAL A 565 2.40 -1.91 25.67
CA VAL A 565 3.81 -2.17 25.39
C VAL A 565 3.98 -3.61 24.95
N GLN A 566 4.26 -3.79 23.68
CA GLN A 566 4.40 -5.10 23.05
C GLN A 566 5.76 -5.72 23.34
N LYS A 567 5.77 -7.02 23.67
CA LYS A 567 7.00 -7.80 23.88
C LYS A 567 7.69 -8.15 22.57
N GLN A 568 6.91 -8.40 21.54
CA GLN A 568 7.39 -8.74 20.21
C GLN A 568 6.89 -7.71 19.20
N GLN A 569 7.70 -7.47 18.17
CA GLN A 569 7.28 -6.65 17.05
C GLN A 569 6.16 -7.35 16.28
N THR A 570 5.10 -6.61 15.94
CA THR A 570 3.97 -7.20 15.21
C THR A 570 4.44 -7.68 13.83
N THR A 571 4.40 -9.00 13.60
CA THR A 571 4.68 -9.59 12.29
C THR A 571 3.58 -9.19 11.31
N MET A 572 3.96 -8.49 10.26
CA MET A 572 3.00 -7.99 9.27
C MET A 572 3.13 -8.74 7.95
N HIS A 573 2.09 -9.45 7.56
CA HIS A 573 2.07 -10.19 6.30
C HIS A 573 2.22 -9.29 5.05
N ASN A 574 1.81 -8.02 5.15
CA ASN A 574 1.83 -7.06 4.03
C ASN A 574 2.63 -5.80 4.32
N ASN A 575 3.50 -5.79 5.32
CA ASN A 575 4.22 -4.60 5.78
C ASN A 575 3.29 -3.39 6.06
N LYS A 576 2.05 -3.67 6.51
CA LYS A 576 1.05 -2.68 6.95
C LYS A 576 0.58 -3.04 8.35
N GLN A 577 0.35 -2.03 9.19
CA GLN A 577 -0.15 -2.22 10.55
C GLN A 577 -1.52 -2.89 10.55
N ASN A 578 -1.66 -4.03 11.24
CA ASN A 578 -2.93 -4.72 11.41
C ASN A 578 -3.54 -4.34 12.76
N LYS A 579 -4.57 -3.48 12.73
CA LYS A 579 -5.26 -2.99 13.94
C LYS A 579 -6.41 -3.90 14.40
N VAL A 580 -6.86 -4.83 13.56
CA VAL A 580 -8.05 -5.64 13.86
C VAL A 580 -7.87 -6.50 15.11
N PRO A 581 -6.78 -7.27 15.28
CA PRO A 581 -6.57 -8.04 16.49
C PRO A 581 -6.49 -7.15 17.74
N LEU A 582 -5.78 -6.01 17.64
CA LEU A 582 -5.61 -5.07 18.74
C LEU A 582 -6.94 -4.45 19.20
N ARG A 583 -7.83 -4.13 18.24
CA ARG A 583 -9.18 -3.62 18.54
C ARG A 583 -10.07 -4.67 19.19
N ASN A 584 -9.97 -5.93 18.76
CA ASN A 584 -10.76 -7.03 19.30
C ASN A 584 -10.35 -7.35 20.75
N ASP A 585 -9.07 -7.29 21.06
CA ASP A 585 -8.56 -7.44 22.44
C ASP A 585 -9.01 -6.25 23.30
N GLY A 586 -9.01 -5.05 22.75
CA GLY A 586 -9.36 -3.80 23.44
C GLY A 586 -8.43 -3.55 24.63
N ILE A 587 -9.03 -3.33 25.80
CA ILE A 587 -8.35 -3.16 27.09
C ILE A 587 -8.67 -4.29 28.09
N ASP A 588 -9.30 -5.36 27.64
CA ASP A 588 -9.58 -6.53 28.48
C ASP A 588 -8.34 -7.42 28.59
N LEU A 589 -7.68 -7.37 29.75
CA LEU A 589 -6.45 -8.13 29.99
C LEU A 589 -6.63 -9.65 29.86
N ARG A 590 -7.83 -10.18 30.09
CA ARG A 590 -8.12 -11.62 29.92
C ARG A 590 -8.02 -12.02 28.46
N LYS A 591 -8.61 -11.23 27.56
CA LYS A 591 -8.52 -11.47 26.11
C LYS A 591 -7.08 -11.37 25.58
N LEU A 592 -6.31 -10.41 26.14
CA LEU A 592 -4.90 -10.27 25.82
C LEU A 592 -4.10 -11.53 26.20
N MET A 593 -4.35 -12.07 27.40
CA MET A 593 -3.68 -13.28 27.88
C MET A 593 -4.10 -14.52 27.08
N GLU A 594 -5.40 -14.73 26.88
CA GLU A 594 -5.94 -15.84 26.08
C GLU A 594 -5.35 -15.87 24.66
N ARG A 595 -5.19 -14.71 24.06
CA ARG A 595 -4.59 -14.59 22.73
C ARG A 595 -3.10 -14.94 22.76
N ALA A 596 -2.34 -14.41 23.71
CA ALA A 596 -0.92 -14.70 23.84
C ALA A 596 -0.68 -16.20 24.08
N ASP A 597 -1.51 -16.85 24.90
CA ASP A 597 -1.45 -18.30 25.16
C ASP A 597 -1.74 -19.11 23.89
N LYS A 598 -2.72 -18.67 23.09
CA LYS A 598 -3.04 -19.31 21.82
C LYS A 598 -1.88 -19.17 20.82
N GLU A 599 -1.32 -17.98 20.67
CA GLU A 599 -0.19 -17.70 19.78
C GLU A 599 1.07 -18.49 20.20
N ALA A 600 1.34 -18.60 21.50
CA ALA A 600 2.45 -19.41 22.02
C ALA A 600 2.30 -20.90 21.67
N LYS A 601 1.08 -21.46 21.86
CA LYS A 601 0.77 -22.85 21.45
C LYS A 601 0.94 -23.08 19.95
N GLU A 602 0.46 -22.17 19.13
CA GLU A 602 0.58 -22.25 17.66
C GLU A 602 2.05 -22.16 17.19
N GLN A 603 2.91 -21.47 17.97
CA GLN A 603 4.35 -21.34 17.71
C GLN A 603 5.20 -22.44 18.38
N GLY A 604 4.59 -23.36 19.13
CA GLY A 604 5.29 -24.42 19.86
C GLY A 604 6.18 -23.90 21.02
N LYS A 605 5.85 -22.73 21.58
CA LYS A 605 6.56 -22.17 22.74
C LYS A 605 6.01 -22.72 24.05
N GLU A 606 6.89 -22.95 25.01
CA GLU A 606 6.51 -23.47 26.34
C GLU A 606 5.78 -22.42 27.19
N GLU A 607 6.14 -21.13 27.04
CA GLU A 607 5.55 -20.04 27.80
C GLU A 607 5.08 -18.90 26.85
N ALA A 608 3.94 -18.29 27.20
CA ALA A 608 3.45 -17.11 26.52
C ALA A 608 4.10 -15.83 27.05
N GLU A 609 4.46 -14.92 26.14
CA GLU A 609 4.92 -13.59 26.50
C GLU A 609 3.76 -12.61 26.45
N TYR A 610 3.46 -11.94 27.57
CA TYR A 610 2.34 -11.00 27.67
C TYR A 610 2.78 -9.57 27.46
N ASP A 611 2.01 -8.81 26.68
CA ASP A 611 2.14 -7.37 26.57
C ASP A 611 1.80 -6.69 27.90
N THR A 612 2.47 -5.58 28.20
CA THR A 612 2.18 -4.79 29.40
C THR A 612 1.28 -3.61 29.04
N MET A 613 0.16 -3.48 29.74
CA MET A 613 -0.73 -2.33 29.57
C MET A 613 -0.41 -1.22 30.58
N TYR A 614 -0.44 0.02 30.11
CA TYR A 614 -0.39 1.23 30.92
C TYR A 614 -1.63 2.07 30.63
N TRP A 615 -2.05 2.87 31.59
CA TRP A 615 -3.13 3.82 31.39
C TRP A 615 -2.91 5.11 32.15
N ASN A 616 -3.63 6.16 31.75
CA ASN A 616 -3.66 7.42 32.44
C ASN A 616 -5.01 7.59 33.17
N PRO A 617 -5.10 7.32 34.47
CA PRO A 617 -6.35 7.39 35.22
C PRO A 617 -6.96 8.79 35.23
N ALA A 618 -6.14 9.84 35.26
CA ALA A 618 -6.59 11.23 35.28
C ALA A 618 -7.35 11.61 33.99
N ALA A 619 -7.04 10.97 32.87
CA ALA A 619 -7.73 11.19 31.60
C ALA A 619 -9.20 10.72 31.61
N LEU A 620 -9.54 9.75 32.48
CA LEU A 620 -10.89 9.21 32.69
C LEU A 620 -11.60 9.80 33.91
N GLY A 621 -10.96 10.72 34.64
CA GLY A 621 -11.50 11.19 35.92
C GLY A 621 -11.45 10.13 37.04
N ALA A 622 -10.85 8.97 36.76
CA ALA A 622 -10.62 7.90 37.72
C ALA A 622 -9.25 8.12 38.36
N GLY A 623 -9.13 8.19 39.66
CA GLY A 623 -7.79 8.30 40.26
C GLY A 623 -7.63 9.26 41.40
N LYS A 624 -8.70 9.69 42.05
CA LYS A 624 -8.56 10.29 43.38
C LYS A 624 -7.97 9.26 44.33
N GLY A 625 -6.63 9.27 44.46
CA GLY A 625 -5.89 8.40 45.39
C GLY A 625 -4.83 7.47 44.78
N LYS A 626 -4.70 7.32 43.46
CA LYS A 626 -3.67 6.44 42.82
C LYS A 626 -2.42 7.17 42.32
N THR A 627 -2.54 8.44 41.96
CA THR A 627 -1.39 9.28 41.56
C THR A 627 -1.64 10.73 41.96
N ASP A 628 -0.61 11.44 42.41
CA ASP A 628 -0.65 12.91 42.66
C ASP A 628 -0.57 13.70 41.35
N GLY A 629 -0.84 13.11 40.20
CA GLY A 629 -0.74 13.79 38.92
C GLY A 629 -1.17 12.95 37.71
N ASP A 630 -1.09 13.61 36.57
CA ASP A 630 -1.36 13.10 35.24
C ASP A 630 -0.14 12.28 34.76
N SER A 631 -0.20 10.96 34.82
CA SER A 631 0.91 10.03 34.50
C SER A 631 0.38 8.70 33.96
N TYR A 632 1.21 7.98 33.20
CA TYR A 632 0.95 6.60 32.84
C TYR A 632 1.40 5.67 33.96
N VAL A 633 0.48 4.83 34.41
CA VAL A 633 0.71 3.78 35.42
C VAL A 633 0.34 2.42 34.86
N VAL A 634 0.89 1.35 35.42
CA VAL A 634 0.56 -0.03 35.00
C VAL A 634 -0.94 -0.27 35.17
N TYR A 635 -1.57 -0.76 34.11
CA TYR A 635 -2.98 -1.13 34.08
C TYR A 635 -3.14 -2.58 34.50
N THR A 636 -3.95 -2.83 35.52
CA THR A 636 -4.11 -4.12 36.15
C THR A 636 -5.52 -4.70 36.03
N MET A 637 -5.71 -5.98 36.37
CA MET A 637 -7.05 -6.58 36.43
C MET A 637 -7.99 -5.84 37.39
N ALA A 638 -7.46 -5.35 38.51
CA ALA A 638 -8.25 -4.54 39.43
C ALA A 638 -8.74 -3.22 38.80
N ASP A 639 -7.93 -2.60 37.92
CA ASP A 639 -8.33 -1.39 37.19
C ASP A 639 -9.42 -1.70 36.16
N TRP A 640 -9.31 -2.85 35.48
CA TRP A 640 -10.36 -3.33 34.57
C TRP A 640 -11.69 -3.57 35.29
N ASP A 641 -11.66 -4.26 36.42
CA ASP A 641 -12.84 -4.55 37.22
C ASP A 641 -13.44 -3.27 37.81
N LEU A 642 -12.62 -2.29 38.18
CA LEU A 642 -13.07 -0.96 38.61
C LEU A 642 -13.83 -0.23 37.49
N LEU A 643 -13.30 -0.23 36.25
CA LEU A 643 -13.96 0.39 35.11
C LEU A 643 -15.27 -0.30 34.76
N LYS A 644 -15.39 -1.62 34.95
CA LYS A 644 -16.66 -2.36 34.77
C LYS A 644 -17.68 -2.07 35.86
N GLY A 645 -17.24 -1.96 37.11
CA GLY A 645 -18.13 -1.72 38.26
C GLY A 645 -18.72 -0.31 38.29
N SER A 646 -18.11 0.65 37.59
CA SER A 646 -18.66 2.00 37.46
C SER A 646 -19.99 2.07 36.68
N LYS A 647 -20.39 1.01 35.98
CA LYS A 647 -21.73 0.90 35.32
C LYS A 647 -22.92 0.83 36.30
N ASP A 648 -22.70 0.38 37.54
CA ASP A 648 -23.77 0.17 38.53
C ASP A 648 -24.09 1.44 39.35
N VAL A 649 -23.30 2.51 39.22
CA VAL A 649 -23.41 3.71 40.08
C VAL A 649 -24.08 4.92 39.37
N GLU A 650 -24.13 4.97 38.04
CA GLU A 650 -24.70 6.10 37.30
C GLU A 650 -26.15 5.90 36.79
N GLY A 651 -26.88 4.94 37.36
CA GLY A 651 -28.33 4.80 37.12
C GLY A 651 -29.21 5.87 37.77
N GLY A 652 -28.66 6.93 38.33
CA GLY A 652 -29.41 7.90 39.12
C GLY A 652 -28.87 9.32 39.15
N ALA A 653 -28.74 9.96 38.00
CA ALA A 653 -28.80 11.42 37.93
C ALA A 653 -29.05 11.90 36.49
N LYS A 654 -30.32 12.09 36.16
CA LYS A 654 -30.72 13.01 35.10
C LYS A 654 -30.53 14.41 35.59
N LEU A 655 -29.68 15.20 34.93
CA LEU A 655 -29.83 16.64 34.75
C LEU A 655 -29.21 17.02 33.40
#